data_ff50006b36e2b822848dafacb310f872
#
_entry.id   ff50006b36e2b822848dafacb310f872
#
_cell.length_a   1.000
_cell.length_b   1.000
_cell.length_c   1.000
_cell.angle_alpha   90.00
_cell.angle_beta   90.00
_cell.angle_gamma   90.00
#
_symmetry.space_group_name_H-M   'P 1'
#
loop_
_entity.id
_entity.type
_entity.pdbx_description
1 polymer ?
#
loop_
_entity_poly.entity_id
_entity_poly.type
_entity_poly.pdbx_seq_one_letter_code
_entity_poly.pdbx_strand_id
1 'polypeptide(L)'
;MKRIDFNQWARYAITCLFLLTGLGITPQAWSQSKKVKISGTVYELDGKKSLPLGYATVAIPDMALGTTSNENGKYELDGVPAGKVRLSIQFVGKVTIDTLVNAIKDLNLNFTLKNESFKLKEVTVTATNSRAGKSTASHISRTAMDHMQATSLNDIMALLPGGMTTNQDLNSAQQISIRQVSSTNTNALGTAVIRDGAPISNNANLSTLSPTLNGSGSALAGGASATGGTDVRSISTENIESIEVIRGIPSVEYGDLTSGAVIINTKAGREPLRVKAKANPHVYQASFGKGFELGGNKGALNISADYAYNTNKITASYIHYQRATAKALYSNTWGALRSNTSLDFIYGKDEREPNPDDKNNEVVSDGRDLGFTLNTNGTWRINKGWLKTIKYVVSGTYTDKQSHYEALHSNATYPYSGAMTDGAILNNLGMSNMTYLDENGEEHTLNFSNGGGYAATMLPAQYVGKYDIDSREVNIFAKANATFFKQAGNVSNRIVAGVDFKSDGNVGKGKTWDPSCPPYRNLSYYNSTFRPREYKDIPFINQFGAFIEDNFKWTIGGTHDFQLQAGVRFDNTSVVGSTISPRFNASMEIIPNKFSIFGGYGVTAKMPTLLYLYPENAYFEYINLNELSTSSIPEGERKLITTTRVFEVDNSDLEITKNYKAEAGFKVNLGKMNLTVTGYHERLKNGYTMAQTLDTYKSVNFTEYKLNKTTGQYSATTLPVLSYFNAPTNNMNVENTGVEFDLNLGRIDAIRTAFNLSGAWMRTKTWKEGYDFFDTSEGDAAKNRRPVAIYNQVDTKNYAERFATTLRATHNIPQIGLVVTLSAQAVLQDVDWTVYGNDSIPMGYISNDGKINWFEKNQFSSVDELRASEYADMWQNPSHGSAIKQGLDPYFQFNLNVTKEISDMLRVSFFANNMFRSYPKTASKRELGKYLSGYTNRFYFGLEMSLTL
;
A
#
# COMPACT_ATOMS: atom_id res chain seq x y z
N MET A 1 35.94 10.31 8.02
CA MET A 1 35.57 10.84 6.69
C MET A 1 34.78 12.12 6.89
N LYS A 2 35.19 13.22 6.23
CA LYS A 2 34.53 14.53 6.39
C LYS A 2 33.06 14.46 6.02
N ARG A 3 32.16 14.87 6.93
CA ARG A 3 30.75 15.11 6.65
C ARG A 3 30.64 16.13 5.50
N ILE A 4 30.16 15.69 4.35
CA ILE A 4 29.85 16.57 3.22
C ILE A 4 28.54 17.26 3.58
N ASP A 5 28.59 18.57 3.74
CA ASP A 5 27.45 19.40 4.15
C ASP A 5 26.40 19.42 3.04
N PHE A 6 25.28 18.77 3.28
CA PHE A 6 24.15 18.63 2.35
C PHE A 6 23.54 19.97 1.91
N ASN A 7 23.69 21.02 2.75
CA ASN A 7 23.24 22.37 2.43
C ASN A 7 24.08 23.01 1.29
N GLN A 8 25.34 22.63 1.12
CA GLN A 8 26.15 23.09 -0.01
C GLN A 8 25.69 22.44 -1.33
N TRP A 9 25.37 21.16 -1.32
CA TRP A 9 24.87 20.46 -2.52
C TRP A 9 23.47 20.93 -2.94
N ALA A 10 22.57 21.22 -1.98
CA ALA A 10 21.27 21.82 -2.28
C ALA A 10 21.42 23.22 -2.91
N ARG A 11 22.38 24.03 -2.44
CA ARG A 11 22.70 25.33 -3.03
C ARG A 11 23.28 25.19 -4.43
N TYR A 12 24.17 24.23 -4.67
CA TYR A 12 24.72 23.97 -6.02
C TYR A 12 23.65 23.42 -6.97
N ALA A 13 22.76 22.53 -6.52
CA ALA A 13 21.67 22.04 -7.34
C ALA A 13 20.66 23.14 -7.70
N ILE A 14 20.32 24.02 -6.77
CA ILE A 14 19.46 25.19 -7.00
C ILE A 14 20.18 26.18 -7.92
N THR A 15 21.46 26.41 -7.74
CA THR A 15 22.26 27.31 -8.58
C THR A 15 22.44 26.74 -10.00
N CYS A 16 22.65 25.44 -10.16
CA CYS A 16 22.65 24.76 -11.46
C CYS A 16 21.28 24.79 -12.14
N LEU A 17 20.18 24.66 -11.37
CA LEU A 17 18.82 24.79 -11.90
C LEU A 17 18.55 26.22 -12.38
N PHE A 18 18.99 27.25 -11.63
CA PHE A 18 18.92 28.65 -12.04
C PHE A 18 19.86 28.98 -13.19
N LEU A 19 21.06 28.37 -13.29
CA LEU A 19 21.96 28.53 -14.43
C LEU A 19 21.44 27.84 -15.69
N LEU A 20 20.80 26.66 -15.56
CA LEU A 20 20.15 25.97 -16.68
C LEU A 20 18.90 26.72 -17.20
N THR A 21 18.15 27.38 -16.31
CA THR A 21 17.02 28.23 -16.71
C THR A 21 17.49 29.61 -17.20
N GLY A 22 18.62 30.12 -16.70
CA GLY A 22 19.19 31.43 -17.07
C GLY A 22 19.94 31.44 -18.39
N LEU A 23 20.55 30.32 -18.80
CA LEU A 23 21.27 30.20 -20.10
C LEU A 23 20.34 30.11 -21.33
N GLY A 24 19.03 29.96 -21.12
CA GLY A 24 18.02 29.99 -22.20
C GLY A 24 17.52 31.39 -22.58
N ILE A 25 17.98 32.45 -21.93
CA ILE A 25 17.49 33.81 -22.19
C ILE A 25 18.59 34.65 -22.89
N THR A 26 18.99 34.25 -24.08
CA THR A 26 19.56 35.18 -25.00
C THR A 26 18.44 35.77 -25.87
N PRO A 27 18.33 37.10 -26.04
CA PRO A 27 17.32 37.67 -26.89
C PRO A 27 17.77 37.55 -28.36
N GLN A 28 17.74 36.35 -28.94
CA GLN A 28 17.72 36.20 -30.38
C GLN A 28 16.30 36.43 -30.87
N ALA A 29 16.17 37.17 -31.96
CA ALA A 29 14.91 37.55 -32.59
C ALA A 29 13.97 36.32 -32.71
N TRP A 30 12.94 36.32 -31.93
CA TRP A 30 11.94 35.23 -31.80
C TRP A 30 11.01 35.33 -32.99
N SER A 31 11.28 34.56 -34.05
CA SER A 31 10.28 34.32 -35.09
C SER A 31 9.05 33.71 -34.44
N GLN A 32 7.94 34.41 -34.43
CA GLN A 32 6.66 33.82 -34.02
C GLN A 32 6.36 32.67 -34.96
N SER A 33 6.42 31.42 -34.46
CA SER A 33 5.98 30.27 -35.25
C SER A 33 4.52 30.49 -35.65
N LYS A 34 4.24 30.40 -36.95
CA LYS A 34 2.88 30.50 -37.48
C LYS A 34 1.97 29.52 -36.76
N LYS A 35 0.92 30.02 -36.16
CA LYS A 35 -0.09 29.17 -35.54
C LYS A 35 -1.13 28.80 -36.58
N VAL A 36 -1.56 27.55 -36.54
CA VAL A 36 -2.59 26.98 -37.42
C VAL A 36 -3.72 26.40 -36.58
N LYS A 37 -4.88 26.23 -37.19
CA LYS A 37 -6.08 25.65 -36.62
C LYS A 37 -6.27 24.27 -37.19
N ILE A 38 -6.62 23.28 -36.34
CA ILE A 38 -7.08 21.96 -36.77
C ILE A 38 -8.53 21.82 -36.36
N SER A 39 -9.42 21.60 -37.33
CA SER A 39 -10.87 21.42 -37.11
C SER A 39 -11.33 20.14 -37.80
N GLY A 40 -12.54 19.72 -37.54
CA GLY A 40 -13.15 18.56 -38.19
C GLY A 40 -14.28 17.96 -37.37
N THR A 41 -14.67 16.75 -37.76
CA THR A 41 -15.71 16.01 -37.05
C THR A 41 -15.20 14.63 -36.66
N VAL A 42 -15.48 14.25 -35.42
CA VAL A 42 -15.26 12.89 -34.94
C VAL A 42 -16.55 12.10 -35.11
N TYR A 43 -16.41 10.93 -35.66
CA TYR A 43 -17.51 9.99 -35.91
C TYR A 43 -17.30 8.70 -35.13
N GLU A 44 -18.38 7.99 -34.86
CA GLU A 44 -18.35 6.59 -34.47
C GLU A 44 -19.02 5.70 -35.56
N LEU A 45 -18.61 4.44 -35.64
CA LEU A 45 -19.27 3.44 -36.45
C LEU A 45 -20.33 2.73 -35.60
N ASP A 46 -21.58 2.85 -36.02
CA ASP A 46 -22.71 2.07 -35.52
C ASP A 46 -23.22 1.15 -36.66
N GLY A 47 -22.78 -0.10 -36.61
CA GLY A 47 -22.91 -1.04 -37.71
C GLY A 47 -22.23 -0.54 -39.00
N LYS A 48 -23.00 -0.22 -40.05
CA LYS A 48 -22.50 0.37 -41.30
C LYS A 48 -22.66 1.90 -41.39
N LYS A 49 -23.29 2.52 -40.39
CA LYS A 49 -23.52 3.96 -40.36
C LYS A 49 -22.43 4.67 -39.54
N SER A 50 -21.98 5.82 -40.08
CA SER A 50 -21.06 6.71 -39.38
C SER A 50 -21.91 7.81 -38.71
N LEU A 51 -21.97 7.83 -37.39
CA LEU A 51 -22.71 8.81 -36.60
C LEU A 51 -21.69 9.80 -35.96
N PRO A 52 -22.06 11.11 -35.87
CA PRO A 52 -21.23 12.07 -35.14
C PRO A 52 -21.05 11.63 -33.69
N LEU A 53 -19.80 11.69 -33.20
CA LEU A 53 -19.45 11.32 -31.83
C LEU A 53 -19.16 12.58 -31.01
N GLY A 54 -20.12 12.93 -30.19
CA GLY A 54 -19.95 14.03 -29.23
C GLY A 54 -18.99 13.69 -28.10
N TYR A 55 -18.33 14.72 -27.55
CA TYR A 55 -17.44 14.64 -26.37
C TYR A 55 -16.16 13.79 -26.54
N ALA A 56 -15.79 13.44 -27.76
CA ALA A 56 -14.49 12.81 -28.04
C ALA A 56 -13.36 13.82 -27.79
N THR A 57 -12.29 13.37 -27.14
CA THR A 57 -11.09 14.18 -26.89
C THR A 57 -10.20 14.18 -28.12
N VAL A 58 -9.83 15.36 -28.64
CA VAL A 58 -8.84 15.56 -29.69
C VAL A 58 -7.69 16.36 -29.09
N ALA A 59 -6.52 15.79 -28.95
CA ALA A 59 -5.40 16.40 -28.25
C ALA A 59 -4.07 16.26 -28.99
N ILE A 60 -3.14 17.18 -28.71
CA ILE A 60 -1.73 17.09 -28.99
C ILE A 60 -1.04 16.95 -27.63
N PRO A 61 -0.84 15.73 -27.12
CA PRO A 61 -0.38 15.49 -25.75
C PRO A 61 0.98 16.16 -25.47
N ASP A 62 1.89 16.15 -26.44
CA ASP A 62 3.23 16.72 -26.31
C ASP A 62 3.22 18.24 -26.07
N MET A 63 2.13 18.92 -26.46
CA MET A 63 1.99 20.38 -26.35
C MET A 63 0.97 20.81 -25.29
N ALA A 64 0.38 19.86 -24.57
CA ALA A 64 -0.73 20.11 -23.65
C ALA A 64 -1.90 20.90 -24.31
N LEU A 65 -2.07 20.76 -25.60
CA LEU A 65 -3.19 21.31 -26.36
C LEU A 65 -4.26 20.24 -26.55
N GLY A 66 -5.50 20.58 -26.37
CA GLY A 66 -6.58 19.64 -26.60
C GLY A 66 -7.93 20.35 -26.67
N THR A 67 -8.88 19.67 -27.30
CA THR A 67 -10.26 20.08 -27.41
C THR A 67 -11.16 18.86 -27.25
N THR A 68 -12.46 19.06 -27.10
CA THR A 68 -13.48 18.01 -27.18
C THR A 68 -14.43 18.31 -28.31
N SER A 69 -14.92 17.29 -28.99
CA SER A 69 -16.00 17.45 -29.95
C SER A 69 -17.28 17.88 -29.23
N ASN A 70 -18.08 18.73 -29.91
CA ASN A 70 -19.42 19.06 -29.43
C ASN A 70 -20.42 17.92 -29.72
N GLU A 71 -21.67 18.05 -29.37
CA GLU A 71 -22.72 17.06 -29.57
C GLU A 71 -22.81 16.54 -31.03
N ASN A 72 -22.55 17.40 -32.00
CA ASN A 72 -22.56 17.07 -33.43
C ASN A 72 -21.20 16.52 -33.89
N GLY A 73 -20.33 16.08 -32.96
CA GLY A 73 -19.02 15.54 -33.23
C GLY A 73 -17.98 16.56 -33.72
N LYS A 74 -18.33 17.85 -33.89
CA LYS A 74 -17.43 18.89 -34.42
C LYS A 74 -16.42 19.31 -33.36
N TYR A 75 -15.17 19.43 -33.76
CA TYR A 75 -14.08 19.91 -32.90
C TYR A 75 -13.27 21.02 -33.59
N GLU A 76 -12.63 21.81 -32.74
CA GLU A 76 -11.76 22.89 -33.16
C GLU A 76 -10.58 22.99 -32.17
N LEU A 77 -9.37 22.93 -32.68
CA LEU A 77 -8.12 23.00 -31.95
C LEU A 77 -7.29 24.15 -32.48
N ASP A 78 -7.36 25.28 -31.78
CA ASP A 78 -6.65 26.49 -32.12
C ASP A 78 -5.25 26.58 -31.51
N GLY A 79 -4.39 27.38 -32.13
CA GLY A 79 -3.08 27.69 -31.60
C GLY A 79 -2.03 26.60 -31.74
N VAL A 80 -2.24 25.68 -32.66
CA VAL A 80 -1.28 24.62 -32.99
C VAL A 80 -0.07 25.22 -33.67
N PRO A 81 1.16 25.01 -33.18
CA PRO A 81 2.38 25.49 -33.90
C PRO A 81 2.51 24.78 -35.25
N ALA A 82 2.89 25.55 -36.29
CA ALA A 82 3.09 24.96 -37.60
C ALA A 82 4.26 23.95 -37.59
N GLY A 83 3.98 22.73 -38.13
CA GLY A 83 4.94 21.64 -38.17
C GLY A 83 4.32 20.25 -38.02
N LYS A 84 5.16 19.23 -37.80
CA LYS A 84 4.69 17.87 -37.53
C LYS A 84 4.20 17.77 -36.07
N VAL A 85 2.93 17.41 -35.87
CA VAL A 85 2.32 17.22 -34.56
C VAL A 85 1.66 15.85 -34.46
N ARG A 86 1.71 15.24 -33.27
CA ARG A 86 1.00 13.99 -32.99
C ARG A 86 -0.37 14.31 -32.41
N LEU A 87 -1.42 13.99 -33.18
CA LEU A 87 -2.80 14.07 -32.75
C LEU A 87 -3.23 12.74 -32.12
N SER A 88 -3.86 12.82 -30.98
CA SER A 88 -4.51 11.70 -30.29
C SER A 88 -6.00 11.98 -30.18
N ILE A 89 -6.82 11.07 -30.73
CA ILE A 89 -8.27 11.14 -30.70
C ILE A 89 -8.76 9.99 -29.85
N GLN A 90 -9.48 10.31 -28.77
CA GLN A 90 -9.85 9.35 -27.74
C GLN A 90 -11.31 9.49 -27.36
N PHE A 91 -11.96 8.35 -27.14
CA PHE A 91 -13.27 8.25 -26.52
C PHE A 91 -13.39 6.92 -25.77
N VAL A 92 -14.11 6.92 -24.66
CA VAL A 92 -14.30 5.72 -23.83
C VAL A 92 -14.98 4.60 -24.62
N GLY A 93 -14.42 3.38 -24.55
CA GLY A 93 -14.93 2.22 -25.30
C GLY A 93 -14.64 2.24 -26.78
N LYS A 94 -13.84 3.18 -27.27
CA LYS A 94 -13.40 3.27 -28.68
C LYS A 94 -11.89 3.11 -28.79
N VAL A 95 -11.47 2.63 -29.95
CA VAL A 95 -10.07 2.54 -30.31
C VAL A 95 -9.49 3.93 -30.47
N THR A 96 -8.48 4.28 -29.65
CA THR A 96 -7.72 5.53 -29.78
C THR A 96 -7.02 5.61 -31.14
N ILE A 97 -7.11 6.77 -31.80
CA ILE A 97 -6.35 7.08 -33.00
C ILE A 97 -5.20 8.00 -32.62
N ASP A 98 -3.96 7.51 -32.78
CA ASP A 98 -2.75 8.34 -32.70
C ASP A 98 -2.18 8.49 -34.11
N THR A 99 -2.05 9.73 -34.57
CA THR A 99 -1.58 10.01 -35.93
C THR A 99 -0.64 11.22 -35.96
N LEU A 100 0.37 11.16 -36.83
CA LEU A 100 1.26 12.28 -37.11
C LEU A 100 0.66 13.12 -38.24
N VAL A 101 0.47 14.40 -37.96
CA VAL A 101 -0.11 15.37 -38.91
C VAL A 101 0.93 16.48 -39.18
N ASN A 102 1.11 16.86 -40.44
CA ASN A 102 1.92 18.00 -40.80
C ASN A 102 1.06 19.26 -40.91
N ALA A 103 0.97 20.00 -39.80
CA ALA A 103 0.10 21.16 -39.66
C ALA A 103 0.83 22.48 -40.11
N ILE A 104 1.11 22.65 -41.41
CA ILE A 104 1.73 23.87 -41.94
C ILE A 104 0.75 24.98 -42.33
N LYS A 105 -0.52 24.64 -42.43
CA LYS A 105 -1.70 25.53 -42.68
C LYS A 105 -2.90 24.99 -41.89
N ASP A 106 -3.97 25.76 -41.86
CA ASP A 106 -5.23 25.30 -41.26
C ASP A 106 -5.70 23.99 -41.93
N LEU A 107 -6.07 23.02 -41.10
CA LEU A 107 -6.46 21.68 -41.55
C LEU A 107 -7.88 21.35 -41.10
N ASN A 108 -8.63 20.66 -41.99
CA ASN A 108 -9.89 20.05 -41.60
C ASN A 108 -9.73 18.52 -41.70
N LEU A 109 -9.81 17.84 -40.53
CA LEU A 109 -9.54 16.40 -40.43
C LEU A 109 -10.68 15.72 -39.71
N ASN A 110 -11.29 14.73 -40.39
CA ASN A 110 -12.35 13.93 -39.78
C ASN A 110 -11.77 12.59 -39.34
N PHE A 111 -12.24 12.11 -38.17
CA PHE A 111 -11.79 10.85 -37.61
C PHE A 111 -12.98 9.96 -37.30
N THR A 112 -12.90 8.68 -37.62
CA THR A 112 -13.93 7.70 -37.27
C THR A 112 -13.37 6.72 -36.25
N LEU A 113 -13.87 6.79 -35.03
CA LEU A 113 -13.51 5.87 -33.95
C LEU A 113 -14.35 4.59 -34.06
N LYS A 114 -13.69 3.46 -33.97
CA LYS A 114 -14.33 2.14 -33.98
C LYS A 114 -14.50 1.67 -32.53
N ASN A 115 -15.55 0.87 -32.29
CA ASN A 115 -15.72 0.22 -31.00
C ASN A 115 -14.49 -0.66 -30.67
N GLU A 116 -14.07 -0.65 -29.43
CA GLU A 116 -13.06 -1.59 -28.95
C GLU A 116 -13.72 -2.97 -28.86
N SER A 117 -13.44 -3.85 -29.82
CA SER A 117 -13.95 -5.22 -29.85
C SER A 117 -12.81 -6.17 -30.24
N PHE A 118 -12.89 -7.41 -29.78
CA PHE A 118 -11.91 -8.46 -30.12
C PHE A 118 -11.90 -8.79 -31.64
N LYS A 119 -12.99 -8.49 -32.37
CA LYS A 119 -13.06 -8.72 -33.80
C LYS A 119 -12.27 -7.74 -34.66
N LEU A 120 -12.06 -6.53 -34.14
CA LEU A 120 -11.54 -5.43 -34.97
C LEU A 120 -10.07 -5.11 -34.68
N LYS A 121 -9.47 -5.62 -33.58
CA LYS A 121 -8.13 -5.25 -33.12
C LYS A 121 -7.34 -6.44 -32.62
N GLU A 122 -6.03 -6.35 -32.77
CA GLU A 122 -5.10 -7.19 -32.03
C GLU A 122 -5.29 -6.94 -30.54
N VAL A 123 -5.75 -7.95 -29.81
CA VAL A 123 -5.93 -7.85 -28.35
C VAL A 123 -4.56 -7.93 -27.69
N THR A 124 -4.14 -6.83 -27.11
CA THR A 124 -2.94 -6.78 -26.29
C THR A 124 -3.31 -7.15 -24.86
N VAL A 125 -2.96 -8.37 -24.45
CA VAL A 125 -3.25 -8.92 -23.10
C VAL A 125 -2.05 -8.72 -22.16
N THR A 126 -1.15 -7.82 -22.49
CA THR A 126 0.02 -7.50 -21.70
C THR A 126 -0.06 -6.07 -21.20
N ALA A 127 0.58 -5.81 -20.07
CA ALA A 127 0.86 -4.45 -19.67
C ALA A 127 1.81 -3.83 -20.70
N THR A 128 1.38 -2.75 -21.35
CA THR A 128 2.27 -2.04 -22.26
C THR A 128 3.17 -1.10 -21.46
N ASN A 129 4.48 -1.12 -21.73
CA ASN A 129 5.37 -0.16 -21.11
C ASN A 129 5.04 1.24 -21.63
N SER A 130 4.42 2.03 -20.78
CA SER A 130 4.21 3.45 -21.00
C SER A 130 5.17 4.24 -20.10
N ARG A 131 5.43 5.46 -20.52
CA ARG A 131 6.15 6.40 -19.68
C ARG A 131 5.18 7.49 -19.26
N ALA A 132 4.64 7.35 -18.04
CA ALA A 132 3.92 8.43 -17.39
C ALA A 132 4.90 9.59 -17.15
N GLY A 133 4.91 10.55 -18.05
CA GLY A 133 5.84 11.66 -18.00
C GLY A 133 7.33 11.27 -18.00
N LYS A 134 7.72 10.09 -18.55
CA LYS A 134 9.07 9.49 -18.63
C LYS A 134 9.52 8.63 -17.47
N SER A 135 8.68 8.36 -16.48
CA SER A 135 8.88 7.30 -15.49
C SER A 135 8.69 5.91 -16.12
N THR A 136 9.34 4.90 -15.56
CA THR A 136 9.04 3.50 -15.90
C THR A 136 7.66 3.15 -15.38
N ALA A 137 6.71 2.95 -16.29
CA ALA A 137 5.31 2.64 -15.96
C ALA A 137 4.75 1.57 -16.89
N SER A 138 3.72 0.88 -16.42
CA SER A 138 2.96 -0.11 -17.19
C SER A 138 1.51 0.35 -17.29
N HIS A 139 0.98 0.39 -18.52
CA HIS A 139 -0.41 0.71 -18.80
C HIS A 139 -1.20 -0.57 -19.08
N ILE A 140 -2.33 -0.74 -18.42
CA ILE A 140 -3.22 -1.91 -18.52
C ILE A 140 -4.58 -1.41 -18.99
N SER A 141 -5.00 -1.90 -20.16
CA SER A 141 -6.26 -1.50 -20.80
C SER A 141 -7.45 -2.26 -20.21
N ARG A 142 -8.66 -1.76 -20.47
CA ARG A 142 -9.92 -2.45 -20.17
C ARG A 142 -9.96 -3.85 -20.79
N THR A 143 -9.54 -3.96 -22.04
CA THR A 143 -9.55 -5.23 -22.79
C THR A 143 -8.65 -6.28 -22.15
N ALA A 144 -7.47 -5.88 -21.60
CA ALA A 144 -6.60 -6.79 -20.88
C ALA A 144 -7.25 -7.28 -19.57
N MET A 145 -7.89 -6.37 -18.81
CA MET A 145 -8.61 -6.71 -17.58
C MET A 145 -9.79 -7.66 -17.84
N ASP A 146 -10.60 -7.41 -18.89
CA ASP A 146 -11.72 -8.26 -19.28
C ASP A 146 -11.28 -9.65 -19.72
N HIS A 147 -10.17 -9.75 -20.46
CA HIS A 147 -9.64 -11.05 -20.92
C HIS A 147 -9.08 -11.89 -19.77
N MET A 148 -8.46 -11.24 -18.77
CA MET A 148 -7.99 -11.91 -17.55
C MET A 148 -9.10 -12.21 -16.55
N GLN A 149 -10.30 -11.68 -16.76
CA GLN A 149 -11.41 -11.78 -15.80
C GLN A 149 -11.04 -11.33 -14.39
N ALA A 150 -10.27 -10.24 -14.29
CA ALA A 150 -9.80 -9.72 -13.01
C ALA A 150 -10.97 -9.33 -12.09
N THR A 151 -10.91 -9.70 -10.82
CA THR A 151 -11.91 -9.38 -9.78
C THR A 151 -11.47 -8.21 -8.91
N SER A 152 -10.16 -8.10 -8.66
CA SER A 152 -9.52 -7.04 -7.88
C SER A 152 -8.29 -6.48 -8.60
N LEU A 153 -7.74 -5.38 -8.09
CA LEU A 153 -6.50 -4.81 -8.62
C LEU A 153 -5.31 -5.76 -8.46
N ASN A 154 -5.32 -6.62 -7.44
CA ASN A 154 -4.22 -7.56 -7.21
C ASN A 154 -4.06 -8.57 -8.37
N ASP A 155 -5.17 -9.02 -8.97
CA ASP A 155 -5.14 -9.95 -10.10
C ASP A 155 -4.39 -9.35 -11.30
N ILE A 156 -4.44 -8.03 -11.44
CA ILE A 156 -3.85 -7.29 -12.56
C ILE A 156 -2.31 -7.18 -12.40
N MET A 157 -1.80 -7.26 -11.19
CA MET A 157 -0.35 -7.18 -10.93
C MET A 157 0.43 -8.33 -11.59
N ALA A 158 -0.23 -9.46 -11.88
CA ALA A 158 0.35 -10.56 -12.66
C ALA A 158 0.77 -10.17 -14.10
N LEU A 159 0.28 -9.05 -14.63
CA LEU A 159 0.68 -8.55 -15.95
C LEU A 159 2.00 -7.78 -15.93
N LEU A 160 2.48 -7.36 -14.77
CA LEU A 160 3.73 -6.62 -14.64
C LEU A 160 4.95 -7.55 -14.85
N PRO A 161 6.11 -7.03 -15.29
CA PRO A 161 7.34 -7.81 -15.33
C PRO A 161 7.66 -8.41 -13.96
N GLY A 162 7.89 -9.73 -13.91
CA GLY A 162 8.12 -10.48 -12.68
C GLY A 162 6.88 -10.71 -11.80
N GLY A 163 5.70 -10.25 -12.25
CA GLY A 163 4.42 -10.48 -11.57
C GLY A 163 4.05 -11.97 -11.58
N MET A 164 3.52 -12.44 -10.43
CA MET A 164 3.10 -13.82 -10.25
C MET A 164 1.60 -13.94 -10.44
N THR A 165 1.16 -14.97 -11.20
CA THR A 165 -0.27 -15.30 -11.29
C THR A 165 -0.70 -15.97 -9.99
N THR A 166 -1.70 -15.42 -9.33
CA THR A 166 -2.34 -15.98 -8.14
C THR A 166 -3.79 -16.35 -8.46
N ASN A 167 -4.36 -17.26 -7.69
CA ASN A 167 -5.79 -17.57 -7.79
C ASN A 167 -6.59 -16.42 -7.17
N GLN A 168 -7.73 -16.11 -7.77
CA GLN A 168 -8.62 -15.06 -7.29
C GLN A 168 -9.21 -15.44 -5.93
N ASP A 169 -9.00 -14.61 -4.93
CA ASP A 169 -9.50 -14.77 -3.58
C ASP A 169 -9.68 -13.39 -2.94
N LEU A 170 -10.77 -13.16 -2.23
CA LEU A 170 -11.07 -11.92 -1.52
C LEU A 170 -11.18 -12.12 0.01
N ASN A 171 -10.89 -13.32 0.54
CA ASN A 171 -11.02 -13.59 1.98
C ASN A 171 -9.97 -12.90 2.85
N SER A 172 -8.86 -12.47 2.26
CA SER A 172 -7.80 -11.75 2.96
C SER A 172 -7.63 -10.36 2.38
N ALA A 173 -7.30 -9.39 3.21
CA ALA A 173 -6.93 -8.05 2.77
C ALA A 173 -5.77 -8.12 1.77
N GLN A 174 -5.91 -7.41 0.67
CA GLN A 174 -4.95 -7.39 -0.43
C GLN A 174 -4.28 -6.03 -0.54
N GLN A 175 -2.96 -6.02 -0.50
CA GLN A 175 -2.17 -4.80 -0.61
C GLN A 175 -1.17 -4.93 -1.76
N ILE A 176 -0.94 -3.82 -2.46
CA ILE A 176 -0.03 -3.81 -3.61
C ILE A 176 1.38 -3.47 -3.15
N SER A 177 2.34 -4.36 -3.48
CA SER A 177 3.76 -4.12 -3.35
C SER A 177 4.41 -3.97 -4.73
N ILE A 178 5.35 -3.03 -4.86
CA ILE A 178 6.02 -2.73 -6.14
C ILE A 178 7.52 -2.97 -5.99
N ARG A 179 8.13 -3.73 -6.93
CA ARG A 179 9.58 -4.00 -7.01
C ARG A 179 10.19 -4.58 -5.74
N GLN A 180 9.44 -5.44 -5.03
CA GLN A 180 9.91 -6.07 -3.80
C GLN A 180 9.56 -7.56 -3.80
N VAL A 181 10.51 -8.42 -3.43
CA VAL A 181 10.33 -9.89 -3.43
C VAL A 181 9.49 -10.33 -2.24
N SER A 182 9.85 -9.91 -1.04
CA SER A 182 9.07 -10.13 0.17
C SER A 182 8.26 -8.87 0.47
N SER A 183 6.93 -9.00 0.56
CA SER A 183 6.10 -7.86 0.94
C SER A 183 6.42 -7.42 2.36
N THR A 184 6.76 -6.14 2.54
CA THR A 184 6.80 -5.49 3.84
C THR A 184 5.63 -4.53 3.94
N ASN A 185 5.10 -4.34 5.15
CA ASN A 185 4.07 -3.31 5.39
C ASN A 185 4.53 -1.94 4.88
N THR A 186 5.81 -1.63 5.03
CA THR A 186 6.42 -0.37 4.58
C THR A 186 6.31 -0.16 3.07
N ASN A 187 6.47 -1.22 2.25
CA ASN A 187 6.31 -1.11 0.80
C ASN A 187 4.86 -0.88 0.41
N ALA A 188 3.94 -1.65 0.99
CA ALA A 188 2.51 -1.49 0.75
C ALA A 188 1.98 -0.12 1.22
N LEU A 189 2.42 0.36 2.39
CA LEU A 189 2.10 1.70 2.90
C LEU A 189 2.64 2.80 1.97
N GLY A 190 3.82 2.58 1.37
CA GLY A 190 4.47 3.48 0.44
C GLY A 190 3.91 3.42 -0.99
N THR A 191 2.97 2.53 -1.30
CA THR A 191 2.33 2.43 -2.61
C THR A 191 1.06 3.26 -2.64
N ALA A 192 1.05 4.34 -3.42
CA ALA A 192 -0.12 5.19 -3.56
C ALA A 192 -1.14 4.59 -4.54
N VAL A 193 -2.40 4.47 -4.15
CA VAL A 193 -3.53 4.13 -5.02
C VAL A 193 -4.31 5.41 -5.29
N ILE A 194 -4.39 5.82 -6.55
CA ILE A 194 -4.98 7.10 -6.97
C ILE A 194 -6.13 6.81 -7.92
N ARG A 195 -7.34 7.21 -7.57
CA ARG A 195 -8.54 7.03 -8.40
C ARG A 195 -9.08 8.38 -8.86
N ASP A 196 -9.19 8.55 -10.17
CA ASP A 196 -9.67 9.79 -10.80
C ASP A 196 -8.97 11.06 -10.28
N GLY A 197 -7.66 10.94 -10.00
CA GLY A 197 -6.78 12.02 -9.52
C GLY A 197 -6.70 12.20 -8.01
N ALA A 198 -7.58 11.55 -7.22
CA ALA A 198 -7.57 11.61 -5.76
C ALA A 198 -6.94 10.33 -5.15
N PRO A 199 -6.06 10.44 -4.13
CA PRO A 199 -5.51 9.30 -3.43
C PRO A 199 -6.58 8.60 -2.57
N ILE A 200 -6.54 7.26 -2.55
CA ILE A 200 -7.27 6.45 -1.57
C ILE A 200 -6.34 6.28 -0.37
N SER A 201 -6.70 6.88 0.76
CA SER A 201 -5.84 6.95 1.94
C SER A 201 -6.12 5.80 2.91
N ASN A 202 -5.06 5.29 3.54
CA ASN A 202 -5.11 4.41 4.70
C ASN A 202 -4.47 5.07 5.95
N ASN A 203 -4.20 6.37 5.91
CA ASN A 203 -3.48 7.07 6.98
C ASN A 203 -4.30 7.20 8.26
N ALA A 204 -5.62 7.21 8.16
CA ALA A 204 -6.54 7.32 9.30
C ALA A 204 -6.94 5.95 9.90
N ASN A 205 -6.45 4.85 9.36
CA ASN A 205 -6.75 3.50 9.83
C ASN A 205 -6.09 3.25 11.19
N LEU A 206 -6.93 2.97 12.19
CA LEU A 206 -6.54 2.61 13.56
C LEU A 206 -7.08 1.23 13.96
N SER A 207 -7.52 0.43 12.98
CA SER A 207 -8.10 -0.90 13.20
C SER A 207 -7.05 -1.91 13.63
N THR A 208 -6.58 -1.77 14.87
CA THR A 208 -5.64 -2.69 15.55
C THR A 208 -5.93 -2.67 17.05
N LEU A 209 -5.76 -3.81 17.72
CA LEU A 209 -6.12 -3.93 19.14
C LEU A 209 -5.13 -3.16 20.02
N SER A 210 -3.83 -3.44 19.93
CA SER A 210 -2.82 -2.73 20.69
C SER A 210 -1.45 -2.80 20.00
N PRO A 211 -1.04 -1.77 19.26
CA PRO A 211 0.28 -1.73 18.65
C PRO A 211 1.41 -1.57 19.67
N THR A 212 1.16 -0.97 20.82
CA THR A 212 2.14 -0.83 21.92
C THR A 212 2.50 -2.16 22.56
N LEU A 213 1.59 -3.14 22.53
CA LEU A 213 1.82 -4.47 23.09
C LEU A 213 2.20 -5.49 22.01
N ASN A 214 1.49 -5.53 20.91
CA ASN A 214 1.61 -6.57 19.90
C ASN A 214 2.48 -6.17 18.70
N GLY A 215 3.01 -4.94 18.70
CA GLY A 215 3.76 -4.42 17.57
C GLY A 215 2.88 -4.14 16.35
N SER A 216 3.52 -3.91 15.20
CA SER A 216 2.86 -3.46 13.98
C SER A 216 2.09 -4.53 13.20
N GLY A 217 2.16 -5.80 13.61
CA GLY A 217 1.68 -6.93 12.83
C GLY A 217 0.25 -7.39 13.09
N SER A 218 -0.44 -6.89 14.12
CA SER A 218 -1.79 -7.35 14.46
C SER A 218 -2.83 -6.71 13.56
N ALA A 219 -3.18 -7.38 12.46
CA ALA A 219 -4.41 -7.08 11.74
C ALA A 219 -5.59 -7.63 12.53
N LEU A 220 -6.65 -6.85 12.67
CA LEU A 220 -7.93 -7.35 13.10
C LEU A 220 -8.57 -8.16 11.98
N ALA A 221 -9.48 -9.02 12.36
CA ALA A 221 -10.20 -9.88 11.46
C ALA A 221 -10.65 -9.17 10.18
N GLY A 222 -10.23 -9.70 9.07
CA GLY A 222 -10.67 -9.31 7.75
C GLY A 222 -10.18 -7.95 7.21
N GLY A 223 -9.75 -7.05 8.06
CA GLY A 223 -9.33 -5.70 7.66
C GLY A 223 -7.89 -5.59 7.16
N ALA A 224 -7.57 -4.52 6.44
CA ALA A 224 -6.20 -4.14 6.16
C ALA A 224 -5.48 -3.73 7.46
N SER A 225 -4.24 -4.14 7.62
CA SER A 225 -3.42 -3.69 8.74
C SER A 225 -3.32 -2.15 8.76
N ALA A 226 -3.46 -1.55 9.93
CA ALA A 226 -3.25 -0.12 10.13
C ALA A 226 -1.83 0.34 9.76
N THR A 227 -0.87 -0.56 9.76
CA THR A 227 0.53 -0.32 9.36
C THR A 227 0.83 -0.60 7.90
N GLY A 228 -0.14 -1.16 7.15
CA GLY A 228 -0.01 -1.50 5.74
C GLY A 228 -0.63 -0.45 4.80
N GLY A 229 -0.67 -0.79 3.51
CA GLY A 229 -1.26 0.04 2.46
C GLY A 229 -2.79 -0.12 2.36
N THR A 230 -3.34 0.51 1.32
CA THR A 230 -4.77 0.40 0.99
C THR A 230 -5.17 -1.04 0.66
N ASP A 231 -6.29 -1.51 1.21
CA ASP A 231 -6.89 -2.78 0.83
C ASP A 231 -7.57 -2.65 -0.54
N VAL A 232 -6.96 -3.26 -1.56
CA VAL A 232 -7.43 -3.14 -2.94
C VAL A 232 -8.50 -4.15 -3.31
N ARG A 233 -8.87 -5.11 -2.45
CA ARG A 233 -10.01 -6.02 -2.72
C ARG A 233 -11.35 -5.28 -2.71
N SER A 234 -11.43 -4.12 -2.03
CA SER A 234 -12.60 -3.24 -2.04
C SER A 234 -12.81 -2.51 -3.37
N ILE A 235 -11.82 -2.51 -4.27
CA ILE A 235 -11.85 -1.80 -5.55
C ILE A 235 -12.23 -2.79 -6.66
N SER A 236 -13.49 -2.69 -7.14
CA SER A 236 -13.96 -3.46 -8.28
C SER A 236 -13.28 -3.01 -9.58
N THR A 237 -12.88 -3.97 -10.41
CA THR A 237 -12.31 -3.69 -11.73
C THR A 237 -13.38 -3.32 -12.78
N GLU A 238 -14.67 -3.50 -12.50
CA GLU A 238 -15.73 -3.40 -13.49
C GLU A 238 -16.02 -1.99 -14.01
N ASN A 239 -15.80 -0.98 -13.18
CA ASN A 239 -15.97 0.43 -13.56
C ASN A 239 -14.67 1.11 -14.01
N ILE A 240 -13.57 0.35 -14.11
CA ILE A 240 -12.25 0.87 -14.49
C ILE A 240 -12.09 0.83 -16.00
N GLU A 241 -11.60 1.92 -16.57
CA GLU A 241 -11.25 2.04 -18.00
C GLU A 241 -9.79 1.67 -18.25
N SER A 242 -8.90 2.19 -17.43
CA SER A 242 -7.46 1.89 -17.52
C SER A 242 -6.77 2.01 -16.19
N ILE A 243 -5.67 1.30 -16.07
CA ILE A 243 -4.76 1.38 -14.91
C ILE A 243 -3.37 1.68 -15.42
N GLU A 244 -2.70 2.61 -14.73
CA GLU A 244 -1.29 2.85 -14.93
C GLU A 244 -0.54 2.56 -13.64
N VAL A 245 0.47 1.69 -13.70
CA VAL A 245 1.32 1.36 -12.55
C VAL A 245 2.69 1.98 -12.75
N ILE A 246 2.97 3.04 -12.00
CA ILE A 246 4.27 3.71 -11.99
C ILE A 246 5.17 2.97 -11.02
N ARG A 247 6.22 2.33 -11.54
CA ARG A 247 7.20 1.55 -10.77
C ARG A 247 8.50 2.31 -10.56
N GLY A 248 8.86 3.17 -11.50
CA GLY A 248 10.06 4.00 -11.46
C GLY A 248 9.91 5.27 -10.61
N ILE A 249 10.56 6.33 -11.06
CA ILE A 249 10.55 7.64 -10.40
C ILE A 249 9.33 8.44 -10.89
N PRO A 250 8.28 8.62 -10.06
CA PRO A 250 7.07 9.32 -10.48
C PRO A 250 7.28 10.82 -10.64
N SER A 251 6.38 11.49 -11.39
CA SER A 251 6.31 12.96 -11.42
C SER A 251 6.18 13.53 -10.00
N VAL A 252 6.72 14.72 -9.77
CA VAL A 252 6.57 15.45 -8.48
C VAL A 252 5.12 15.85 -8.19
N GLU A 253 4.24 15.74 -9.15
CA GLU A 253 2.79 15.89 -9.00
C GLU A 253 2.20 14.89 -7.98
N TYR A 254 2.87 13.74 -7.77
CA TYR A 254 2.45 12.70 -6.85
C TYR A 254 3.30 12.74 -5.58
N GLY A 255 2.64 13.00 -4.44
CA GLY A 255 3.25 13.02 -3.10
C GLY A 255 2.78 11.86 -2.22
N ASP A 256 3.31 11.80 -1.00
CA ASP A 256 2.95 10.84 0.04
C ASP A 256 3.10 9.37 -0.38
N LEU A 257 4.23 9.04 -1.05
CA LEU A 257 4.55 7.71 -1.54
C LEU A 257 6.06 7.45 -1.54
N THR A 258 6.46 6.18 -1.35
CA THR A 258 7.86 5.75 -1.45
C THR A 258 8.07 4.63 -2.49
N SER A 259 7.10 3.73 -2.66
CA SER A 259 7.27 2.54 -3.51
C SER A 259 6.90 2.81 -4.96
N GLY A 260 5.72 3.35 -5.20
CA GLY A 260 5.21 3.66 -6.52
C GLY A 260 3.77 4.14 -6.49
N ALA A 261 3.10 4.19 -7.66
CA ALA A 261 1.71 4.61 -7.73
C ALA A 261 0.90 3.72 -8.68
N VAL A 262 -0.33 3.43 -8.29
CA VAL A 262 -1.35 2.77 -9.12
C VAL A 262 -2.41 3.82 -9.42
N ILE A 263 -2.47 4.27 -10.67
CA ILE A 263 -3.40 5.30 -11.12
C ILE A 263 -4.56 4.62 -11.84
N ILE A 264 -5.75 4.83 -11.32
CA ILE A 264 -7.00 4.24 -11.80
C ILE A 264 -7.82 5.34 -12.48
N ASN A 265 -8.16 5.12 -13.74
CA ASN A 265 -9.10 5.96 -14.47
C ASN A 265 -10.41 5.21 -14.63
N THR A 266 -11.52 5.81 -14.17
CA THR A 266 -12.83 5.19 -14.27
C THR A 266 -13.54 5.57 -15.57
N LYS A 267 -14.49 4.75 -15.98
CA LYS A 267 -15.28 4.96 -17.18
C LYS A 267 -16.15 6.21 -17.06
N ALA A 268 -16.20 7.01 -18.12
CA ALA A 268 -16.99 8.23 -18.18
C ALA A 268 -17.59 8.42 -19.57
N GLY A 269 -18.77 9.06 -19.64
CA GLY A 269 -19.44 9.36 -20.89
C GLY A 269 -20.48 8.30 -21.30
N ARG A 270 -20.89 8.32 -22.57
CA ARG A 270 -21.87 7.35 -23.12
C ARG A 270 -21.26 5.94 -23.18
N GLU A 271 -21.96 4.97 -22.64
CA GLU A 271 -21.59 3.55 -22.69
C GLU A 271 -22.85 2.69 -22.88
N PRO A 272 -22.84 1.62 -23.72
CA PRO A 272 -23.94 0.69 -23.81
C PRO A 272 -24.19 0.00 -22.47
N LEU A 273 -25.42 -0.49 -22.27
CA LEU A 273 -25.70 -1.31 -21.10
C LEU A 273 -24.84 -2.59 -21.15
N ARG A 274 -24.08 -2.81 -20.12
CA ARG A 274 -23.27 -4.02 -19.94
C ARG A 274 -23.68 -4.72 -18.66
N VAL A 275 -23.98 -6.02 -18.76
CA VAL A 275 -24.28 -6.88 -17.62
C VAL A 275 -23.28 -8.02 -17.66
N LYS A 276 -22.63 -8.33 -16.53
CA LYS A 276 -21.69 -9.42 -16.39
C LYS A 276 -22.05 -10.33 -15.23
N ALA A 277 -21.77 -11.62 -15.40
CA ALA A 277 -21.77 -12.60 -14.33
C ALA A 277 -20.50 -13.46 -14.43
N LYS A 278 -19.86 -13.70 -13.30
CA LYS A 278 -18.66 -14.53 -13.19
C LYS A 278 -18.79 -15.51 -12.04
N ALA A 279 -18.27 -16.72 -12.27
CA ALA A 279 -18.19 -17.76 -11.26
C ALA A 279 -16.84 -18.49 -11.35
N ASN A 280 -16.22 -18.71 -10.22
CA ASN A 280 -15.04 -19.56 -10.04
C ASN A 280 -15.13 -20.27 -8.68
N PRO A 281 -14.19 -21.14 -8.28
CA PRO A 281 -14.29 -21.91 -7.04
C PRO A 281 -14.41 -21.08 -5.76
N HIS A 282 -13.97 -19.82 -5.76
CA HIS A 282 -14.03 -18.97 -4.59
C HIS A 282 -14.97 -17.77 -4.77
N VAL A 283 -15.05 -17.18 -5.97
CA VAL A 283 -15.73 -15.89 -6.21
C VAL A 283 -16.91 -16.03 -7.14
N TYR A 284 -18.05 -15.49 -6.71
CA TYR A 284 -19.23 -15.26 -7.51
C TYR A 284 -19.44 -13.76 -7.62
N GLN A 285 -19.52 -13.24 -8.85
CA GLN A 285 -19.61 -11.80 -9.10
C GLN A 285 -20.66 -11.49 -10.14
N ALA A 286 -21.42 -10.41 -9.91
CA ALA A 286 -22.33 -9.84 -10.89
C ALA A 286 -22.13 -8.34 -10.96
N SER A 287 -22.15 -7.76 -12.16
CA SER A 287 -22.01 -6.32 -12.34
C SER A 287 -22.87 -5.80 -13.47
N PHE A 288 -23.22 -4.51 -13.40
CA PHE A 288 -23.83 -3.80 -14.50
C PHE A 288 -23.24 -2.39 -14.63
N GLY A 289 -23.29 -1.83 -15.83
CA GLY A 289 -22.90 -0.45 -16.11
C GLY A 289 -23.60 0.09 -17.34
N LYS A 290 -23.97 1.39 -17.31
CA LYS A 290 -24.54 2.12 -18.43
C LYS A 290 -24.18 3.59 -18.38
N GLY A 291 -23.80 4.17 -19.52
CA GLY A 291 -23.60 5.60 -19.69
C GLY A 291 -24.75 6.21 -20.51
N PHE A 292 -25.39 7.23 -19.95
CA PHE A 292 -26.49 7.97 -20.56
C PHE A 292 -25.98 9.31 -21.06
N GLU A 293 -26.32 9.67 -22.30
CA GLU A 293 -26.17 11.01 -22.80
C GLU A 293 -27.44 11.81 -22.47
N LEU A 294 -27.28 12.97 -21.81
CA LEU A 294 -28.45 13.73 -21.32
C LEU A 294 -29.04 14.71 -22.35
N GLY A 295 -28.40 14.83 -23.51
CA GLY A 295 -28.80 15.71 -24.60
C GLY A 295 -28.73 17.21 -24.25
N GLY A 296 -28.82 18.10 -25.24
CA GLY A 296 -28.90 19.54 -25.01
C GLY A 296 -27.76 20.15 -24.22
N ASN A 297 -26.49 19.73 -24.47
CA ASN A 297 -25.28 20.19 -23.74
C ASN A 297 -25.32 19.93 -22.24
N LYS A 298 -26.13 18.97 -21.76
CA LYS A 298 -26.23 18.60 -20.34
C LYS A 298 -25.22 17.53 -19.92
N GLY A 299 -24.36 17.10 -20.85
CA GLY A 299 -23.31 16.12 -20.57
C GLY A 299 -23.78 14.67 -20.53
N ALA A 300 -23.10 13.83 -19.79
CA ALA A 300 -23.37 12.40 -19.67
C ALA A 300 -23.33 11.94 -18.22
N LEU A 301 -24.18 10.94 -17.91
CA LEU A 301 -24.24 10.27 -16.62
C LEU A 301 -23.87 8.79 -16.81
N ASN A 302 -22.84 8.32 -16.13
CA ASN A 302 -22.45 6.92 -16.10
C ASN A 302 -22.81 6.33 -14.74
N ILE A 303 -23.53 5.19 -14.73
CA ILE A 303 -23.92 4.47 -13.51
C ILE A 303 -23.39 3.05 -13.62
N SER A 304 -22.75 2.58 -12.56
CA SER A 304 -22.28 1.20 -12.47
C SER A 304 -22.48 0.64 -11.05
N ALA A 305 -22.70 -0.67 -10.98
CA ALA A 305 -22.72 -1.39 -9.71
C ALA A 305 -22.08 -2.78 -9.91
N ASP A 306 -21.53 -3.29 -8.82
CA ASP A 306 -20.85 -4.58 -8.74
C ASP A 306 -21.14 -5.21 -7.39
N TYR A 307 -21.43 -6.51 -7.39
CA TYR A 307 -21.51 -7.33 -6.20
C TYR A 307 -20.63 -8.56 -6.38
N ALA A 308 -19.81 -8.86 -5.39
CA ALA A 308 -18.97 -10.06 -5.31
C ALA A 308 -19.13 -10.75 -3.98
N TYR A 309 -19.34 -12.06 -4.02
CA TYR A 309 -19.34 -12.95 -2.86
C TYR A 309 -18.15 -13.90 -2.98
N ASN A 310 -17.36 -14.02 -1.92
CA ASN A 310 -16.19 -14.88 -1.87
C ASN A 310 -16.29 -15.81 -0.67
N THR A 311 -15.98 -17.09 -0.88
CA THR A 311 -15.92 -18.10 0.17
C THR A 311 -14.64 -18.93 0.04
N ASN A 312 -14.07 -19.34 1.17
CA ASN A 312 -12.85 -20.15 1.17
C ASN A 312 -13.08 -21.56 0.61
N LYS A 313 -14.26 -22.14 0.87
CA LYS A 313 -14.72 -23.42 0.32
C LYS A 313 -16.24 -23.36 0.15
N ILE A 314 -16.74 -23.84 -0.98
CA ILE A 314 -18.19 -23.92 -1.24
C ILE A 314 -18.93 -24.77 -0.19
N THR A 315 -18.24 -25.81 0.31
CA THR A 315 -18.78 -26.73 1.32
C THR A 315 -18.56 -26.28 2.77
N ALA A 316 -17.85 -25.19 3.01
CA ALA A 316 -17.54 -24.65 4.32
C ALA A 316 -17.56 -23.11 4.24
N SER A 317 -18.78 -22.56 4.18
CA SER A 317 -19.03 -21.12 3.99
C SER A 317 -18.93 -20.28 5.27
N TYR A 318 -18.44 -20.84 6.38
CA TYR A 318 -18.25 -20.13 7.64
C TYR A 318 -17.14 -19.06 7.62
N ILE A 319 -16.39 -18.95 6.51
CA ILE A 319 -15.46 -17.85 6.24
C ILE A 319 -15.80 -17.29 4.86
N HIS A 320 -16.30 -16.07 4.82
CA HIS A 320 -16.65 -15.43 3.56
C HIS A 320 -16.46 -13.91 3.58
N TYR A 321 -16.37 -13.34 2.41
CA TYR A 321 -16.30 -11.89 2.18
C TYR A 321 -17.33 -11.47 1.14
N GLN A 322 -18.01 -10.37 1.40
CA GLN A 322 -18.95 -9.75 0.48
C GLN A 322 -18.47 -8.34 0.13
N ARG A 323 -18.61 -7.99 -1.14
CA ARG A 323 -18.34 -6.64 -1.63
C ARG A 323 -19.50 -6.16 -2.49
N ALA A 324 -20.03 -4.98 -2.20
CA ALA A 324 -20.91 -4.26 -3.11
C ALA A 324 -20.30 -2.89 -3.39
N THR A 325 -20.24 -2.49 -4.66
CA THR A 325 -19.78 -1.15 -5.05
C THR A 325 -20.80 -0.54 -6.01
N ALA A 326 -21.02 0.76 -5.91
CA ALA A 326 -21.81 1.52 -6.86
C ALA A 326 -21.12 2.86 -7.15
N LYS A 327 -21.25 3.34 -8.40
CA LYS A 327 -20.71 4.63 -8.81
C LYS A 327 -21.68 5.33 -9.72
N ALA A 328 -21.93 6.61 -9.46
CA ALA A 328 -22.59 7.54 -10.37
C ALA A 328 -21.56 8.61 -10.75
N LEU A 329 -21.26 8.78 -12.05
CA LEU A 329 -20.29 9.75 -12.54
C LEU A 329 -20.97 10.63 -13.58
N TYR A 330 -21.07 11.92 -13.28
CA TYR A 330 -21.54 12.96 -14.19
C TYR A 330 -20.35 13.67 -14.83
N SER A 331 -20.36 13.74 -16.16
CA SER A 331 -19.33 14.40 -16.98
C SER A 331 -19.96 15.48 -17.82
N ASN A 332 -19.40 16.69 -17.80
CA ASN A 332 -19.86 17.76 -18.70
C ASN A 332 -18.70 18.66 -19.12
N THR A 333 -18.95 19.43 -20.18
CA THR A 333 -18.03 20.45 -20.68
C THR A 333 -18.79 21.77 -20.82
N TRP A 334 -18.47 22.76 -19.96
CA TRP A 334 -19.02 24.09 -19.98
C TRP A 334 -18.01 25.04 -20.61
N GLY A 335 -18.16 25.32 -21.91
CA GLY A 335 -17.21 26.11 -22.66
C GLY A 335 -15.78 25.51 -22.60
N ALA A 336 -14.86 26.20 -21.95
CA ALA A 336 -13.48 25.75 -21.79
C ALA A 336 -13.24 24.81 -20.60
N LEU A 337 -14.21 24.63 -19.70
CA LEU A 337 -14.11 23.80 -18.52
C LEU A 337 -14.74 22.42 -18.78
N ARG A 338 -13.94 21.37 -18.71
CA ARG A 338 -14.42 19.98 -18.60
C ARG A 338 -14.33 19.54 -17.15
N SER A 339 -15.42 19.00 -16.63
CA SER A 339 -15.48 18.49 -15.26
C SER A 339 -16.15 17.12 -15.20
N ASN A 340 -15.67 16.28 -14.28
CA ASN A 340 -16.27 15.02 -13.88
C ASN A 340 -16.57 15.11 -12.38
N THR A 341 -17.79 14.73 -12.00
CA THR A 341 -18.16 14.63 -10.58
C THR A 341 -18.72 13.24 -10.33
N SER A 342 -18.19 12.52 -9.38
CA SER A 342 -18.65 11.17 -9.03
C SER A 342 -19.03 11.05 -7.57
N LEU A 343 -20.05 10.22 -7.34
CA LEU A 343 -20.39 9.67 -6.04
C LEU A 343 -20.13 8.17 -6.09
N ASP A 344 -19.26 7.70 -5.24
CA ASP A 344 -18.88 6.30 -5.11
C ASP A 344 -19.40 5.76 -3.77
N PHE A 345 -19.95 4.55 -3.80
CA PHE A 345 -20.38 3.78 -2.66
C PHE A 345 -19.58 2.49 -2.60
N ILE A 346 -19.13 2.11 -1.41
CA ILE A 346 -18.42 0.86 -1.15
C ILE A 346 -18.99 0.23 0.11
N TYR A 347 -19.32 -1.05 0.01
CA TYR A 347 -19.66 -1.90 1.14
C TYR A 347 -18.80 -3.16 1.07
N GLY A 348 -18.09 -3.46 2.14
CA GLY A 348 -17.33 -4.69 2.34
C GLY A 348 -17.74 -5.34 3.66
N LYS A 349 -17.87 -6.66 3.69
CA LYS A 349 -18.15 -7.41 4.91
C LYS A 349 -17.36 -8.71 4.93
N ASP A 350 -16.45 -8.84 5.90
CA ASP A 350 -15.79 -10.08 6.26
C ASP A 350 -16.57 -10.76 7.37
N GLU A 351 -16.81 -12.06 7.25
CA GLU A 351 -17.46 -12.87 8.26
C GLU A 351 -16.69 -14.16 8.47
N ARG A 352 -16.39 -14.45 9.73
CA ARG A 352 -15.84 -15.73 10.17
C ARG A 352 -16.67 -16.20 11.34
N GLU A 353 -17.44 -17.25 11.11
CA GLU A 353 -18.19 -17.97 12.14
C GLU A 353 -17.33 -19.12 12.71
N PRO A 354 -17.71 -19.68 13.89
CA PRO A 354 -17.03 -20.84 14.44
C PRO A 354 -16.99 -22.00 13.46
N ASN A 355 -15.85 -22.68 13.38
CA ASN A 355 -15.75 -23.90 12.59
C ASN A 355 -16.62 -25.01 13.23
N PRO A 356 -17.66 -25.52 12.56
CA PRO A 356 -18.55 -26.54 13.13
C PRO A 356 -17.82 -27.86 13.44
N ASP A 357 -16.66 -28.09 12.83
CA ASP A 357 -15.86 -29.30 13.05
C ASP A 357 -14.83 -29.14 14.19
N ASP A 358 -14.68 -27.95 14.76
CA ASP A 358 -13.72 -27.65 15.83
C ASP A 358 -14.37 -26.85 16.97
N LYS A 359 -15.01 -27.56 17.87
CA LYS A 359 -15.73 -26.98 19.02
C LYS A 359 -14.82 -26.35 20.09
N ASN A 360 -13.51 -26.58 20.02
CA ASN A 360 -12.55 -26.04 20.99
C ASN A 360 -11.95 -24.69 20.53
N ASN A 361 -12.21 -24.30 19.30
CA ASN A 361 -11.70 -23.06 18.70
C ASN A 361 -12.87 -22.21 18.20
N GLU A 362 -13.69 -21.76 19.13
CA GLU A 362 -14.82 -20.87 18.85
C GLU A 362 -14.29 -19.45 18.65
N VAL A 363 -14.10 -19.05 17.38
CA VAL A 363 -13.72 -17.69 17.00
C VAL A 363 -14.78 -17.11 16.09
N VAL A 364 -15.38 -16.00 16.51
CA VAL A 364 -16.22 -15.14 15.68
C VAL A 364 -15.42 -13.89 15.33
N SER A 365 -15.47 -13.48 14.08
CA SER A 365 -14.69 -12.35 13.64
C SER A 365 -15.36 -11.69 12.44
N ASP A 366 -15.97 -10.53 12.68
CA ASP A 366 -16.72 -9.78 11.70
C ASP A 366 -16.03 -8.44 11.41
N GLY A 367 -15.93 -8.08 10.13
CA GLY A 367 -15.46 -6.77 9.69
C GLY A 367 -16.43 -6.17 8.68
N ARG A 368 -16.79 -4.90 8.84
CA ARG A 368 -17.65 -4.17 7.91
C ARG A 368 -17.01 -2.84 7.53
N ASP A 369 -16.92 -2.58 6.23
CA ASP A 369 -16.50 -1.30 5.65
C ASP A 369 -17.68 -0.70 4.87
N LEU A 370 -18.17 0.48 5.28
CA LEU A 370 -19.20 1.23 4.57
C LEU A 370 -18.64 2.59 4.20
N GLY A 371 -18.39 2.83 2.90
CA GLY A 371 -17.70 4.02 2.42
C GLY A 371 -18.49 4.83 1.41
N PHE A 372 -18.37 6.15 1.48
CA PHE A 372 -18.87 7.11 0.50
C PHE A 372 -17.73 8.04 0.08
N THR A 373 -17.56 8.23 -1.22
CA THR A 373 -16.59 9.17 -1.77
C THR A 373 -17.27 10.11 -2.73
N LEU A 374 -17.20 11.41 -2.48
CA LEU A 374 -17.53 12.45 -3.44
C LEU A 374 -16.22 12.96 -4.05
N ASN A 375 -16.09 12.85 -5.38
CA ASN A 375 -14.92 13.31 -6.11
C ASN A 375 -15.35 14.24 -7.23
N THR A 376 -14.71 15.39 -7.35
CA THR A 376 -14.85 16.26 -8.52
C THR A 376 -13.46 16.60 -9.04
N ASN A 377 -13.27 16.42 -10.33
CA ASN A 377 -12.03 16.76 -11.01
C ASN A 377 -12.32 17.42 -12.35
N GLY A 378 -11.41 18.29 -12.78
CA GLY A 378 -11.64 18.97 -14.05
C GLY A 378 -10.40 19.61 -14.63
N THR A 379 -10.56 20.04 -15.87
CA THR A 379 -9.54 20.75 -16.63
C THR A 379 -10.15 21.97 -17.27
N TRP A 380 -9.66 23.13 -16.89
CA TRP A 380 -10.01 24.40 -17.51
C TRP A 380 -8.95 24.77 -18.54
N ARG A 381 -9.36 24.88 -19.82
CA ARG A 381 -8.49 25.23 -20.94
C ARG A 381 -8.46 26.75 -21.08
N ILE A 382 -7.37 27.37 -20.66
CA ILE A 382 -7.16 28.82 -20.68
C ILE A 382 -6.61 29.27 -22.03
N ASN A 383 -5.57 28.58 -22.55
CA ASN A 383 -4.85 28.86 -23.80
C ASN A 383 -4.41 30.32 -23.98
N LYS A 384 -4.12 31.03 -22.88
CA LYS A 384 -3.70 32.43 -22.87
C LYS A 384 -2.19 32.54 -22.64
N GLY A 385 -1.45 32.96 -23.66
CA GLY A 385 0.00 33.02 -23.59
C GLY A 385 0.63 31.65 -23.33
N TRP A 386 1.45 31.56 -22.29
CA TRP A 386 2.10 30.30 -21.88
C TRP A 386 1.17 29.39 -21.09
N LEU A 387 0.22 29.95 -20.36
CA LEU A 387 -0.75 29.20 -19.57
C LEU A 387 -1.72 28.47 -20.50
N LYS A 388 -1.71 27.12 -20.43
CA LYS A 388 -2.53 26.25 -21.26
C LYS A 388 -3.75 25.74 -20.52
N THR A 389 -3.52 25.15 -19.36
CA THR A 389 -4.60 24.54 -18.57
C THR A 389 -4.41 24.77 -17.08
N ILE A 390 -5.54 24.83 -16.38
CA ILE A 390 -5.60 24.66 -14.94
C ILE A 390 -6.38 23.38 -14.69
N LYS A 391 -5.83 22.47 -13.89
CA LYS A 391 -6.50 21.24 -13.43
C LYS A 391 -6.81 21.36 -11.94
N TYR A 392 -7.93 20.78 -11.53
CA TYR A 392 -8.30 20.65 -10.13
C TYR A 392 -8.80 19.25 -9.82
N VAL A 393 -8.65 18.84 -8.59
CA VAL A 393 -9.25 17.66 -7.98
C VAL A 393 -9.67 18.02 -6.57
N VAL A 394 -10.90 17.71 -6.19
CA VAL A 394 -11.39 17.82 -4.82
C VAL A 394 -12.11 16.53 -4.49
N SER A 395 -11.77 15.91 -3.37
CA SER A 395 -12.36 14.65 -2.93
C SER A 395 -12.60 14.66 -1.43
N GLY A 396 -13.74 14.12 -1.02
CA GLY A 396 -14.06 13.83 0.37
C GLY A 396 -14.52 12.38 0.49
N THR A 397 -13.90 11.63 1.38
CA THR A 397 -14.25 10.24 1.67
C THR A 397 -14.61 10.10 3.15
N TYR A 398 -15.70 9.42 3.41
CA TYR A 398 -16.10 8.96 4.73
C TYR A 398 -16.23 7.44 4.69
N THR A 399 -15.58 6.73 5.61
CA THR A 399 -15.66 5.27 5.72
C THR A 399 -15.94 4.87 7.16
N ASP A 400 -17.09 4.23 7.39
CA ASP A 400 -17.46 3.60 8.66
C ASP A 400 -16.95 2.15 8.64
N LYS A 401 -15.87 1.89 9.39
CA LYS A 401 -15.28 0.57 9.57
C LYS A 401 -15.59 0.05 10.95
N GLN A 402 -16.24 -1.09 11.02
CA GLN A 402 -16.56 -1.75 12.27
C GLN A 402 -15.93 -3.14 12.29
N SER A 403 -15.35 -3.51 13.41
CA SER A 403 -14.84 -4.85 13.64
C SER A 403 -15.37 -5.37 14.95
N HIS A 404 -15.83 -6.63 14.95
CA HIS A 404 -16.26 -7.38 16.12
C HIS A 404 -15.44 -8.66 16.22
N TYR A 405 -15.03 -9.01 17.42
CA TYR A 405 -14.24 -10.21 17.67
C TYR A 405 -14.67 -10.89 18.95
N GLU A 406 -14.88 -12.22 18.87
CA GLU A 406 -15.09 -13.10 20.01
C GLU A 406 -14.17 -14.32 19.92
N ALA A 407 -13.56 -14.70 21.03
CA ALA A 407 -12.79 -15.93 21.11
C ALA A 407 -12.84 -16.56 22.49
N LEU A 408 -12.91 -17.90 22.52
CA LEU A 408 -12.78 -18.67 23.75
C LEU A 408 -11.30 -18.64 24.21
N HIS A 409 -11.08 -18.15 25.43
CA HIS A 409 -9.78 -18.15 26.09
C HIS A 409 -9.76 -19.16 27.20
N SER A 410 -8.74 -20.02 27.22
CA SER A 410 -8.48 -21.01 28.27
C SER A 410 -7.22 -20.68 29.05
N ASN A 411 -7.18 -20.99 30.33
CA ASN A 411 -6.07 -20.68 31.24
C ASN A 411 -5.79 -19.15 31.35
N ALA A 412 -6.87 -18.35 31.39
CA ALA A 412 -6.81 -16.89 31.35
C ALA A 412 -6.88 -16.23 32.74
N THR A 413 -6.32 -16.86 33.76
CA THR A 413 -6.31 -16.36 35.15
C THR A 413 -5.37 -15.14 35.30
N TYR A 414 -5.86 -13.94 34.98
CA TYR A 414 -5.12 -12.69 35.08
C TYR A 414 -5.88 -11.65 35.90
N PRO A 415 -5.15 -10.71 36.55
CA PRO A 415 -5.79 -9.54 37.12
C PRO A 415 -6.27 -8.62 36.00
N TYR A 416 -7.40 -7.99 36.25
CA TYR A 416 -7.95 -6.95 35.40
C TYR A 416 -8.63 -5.89 36.21
N SER A 417 -8.32 -4.63 36.01
CA SER A 417 -8.95 -3.53 36.76
C SER A 417 -9.68 -2.51 35.90
N GLY A 418 -9.29 -2.35 34.65
CA GLY A 418 -9.82 -1.28 33.79
C GLY A 418 -9.37 0.13 34.15
N ALA A 419 -8.60 0.34 35.22
CA ALA A 419 -8.15 1.66 35.63
C ALA A 419 -7.28 2.34 34.58
N MET A 420 -7.51 3.65 34.36
CA MET A 420 -6.82 4.48 33.35
C MET A 420 -5.76 5.40 33.95
N THR A 421 -5.69 5.47 35.28
CA THR A 421 -4.82 6.40 36.02
C THR A 421 -3.55 5.67 36.47
N ASP A 422 -2.39 6.29 36.22
CA ASP A 422 -1.11 5.77 36.72
C ASP A 422 -1.07 5.74 38.26
N GLY A 423 -0.53 4.67 38.81
CA GLY A 423 -0.42 4.46 40.26
C GLY A 423 -1.75 4.10 40.95
N ALA A 424 -2.85 3.82 40.22
CA ALA A 424 -4.10 3.39 40.84
C ALA A 424 -3.91 2.05 41.56
N ILE A 425 -4.19 2.01 42.85
CA ILE A 425 -4.15 0.80 43.69
C ILE A 425 -5.55 0.39 44.01
N LEU A 426 -5.98 -0.78 43.53
CA LEU A 426 -7.33 -1.26 43.66
C LEU A 426 -7.39 -2.54 44.48
N ASN A 427 -8.56 -2.80 45.10
CA ASN A 427 -8.87 -4.06 45.75
C ASN A 427 -10.25 -4.60 45.31
N ASN A 428 -10.52 -5.87 45.63
CA ASN A 428 -11.76 -6.54 45.28
C ASN A 428 -12.90 -6.38 46.33
N LEU A 429 -12.57 -5.87 47.52
CA LEU A 429 -13.53 -5.83 48.65
C LEU A 429 -14.09 -4.42 48.91
N GLY A 430 -13.70 -3.40 48.14
CA GLY A 430 -14.13 -2.02 48.33
C GLY A 430 -13.58 -1.36 49.61
N MET A 431 -12.45 -1.84 50.11
CA MET A 431 -11.78 -1.25 51.28
C MET A 431 -11.21 0.11 50.93
N SER A 432 -11.22 1.06 51.90
CA SER A 432 -10.60 2.36 51.76
C SER A 432 -9.07 2.35 52.02
N ASN A 433 -8.63 1.45 52.91
CA ASN A 433 -7.22 1.32 53.29
C ASN A 433 -6.91 -0.10 53.84
N MET A 434 -5.58 -0.38 53.98
CA MET A 434 -5.05 -1.57 54.63
C MET A 434 -3.76 -1.20 55.35
N THR A 435 -3.53 -1.74 56.54
CA THR A 435 -2.24 -1.56 57.24
C THR A 435 -1.26 -2.70 56.93
N TYR A 436 0.01 -2.39 56.89
CA TYR A 436 1.07 -3.35 56.64
C TYR A 436 2.36 -2.91 57.36
N LEU A 437 3.28 -3.86 57.60
CA LEU A 437 4.61 -3.61 58.11
C LEU A 437 5.61 -3.55 56.92
N ASP A 438 6.48 -2.60 56.92
CA ASP A 438 7.60 -2.54 55.96
C ASP A 438 8.73 -3.53 56.35
N GLU A 439 9.83 -3.53 55.61
CA GLU A 439 10.98 -4.39 55.84
C GLU A 439 11.72 -4.11 57.18
N ASN A 440 11.52 -2.92 57.78
CA ASN A 440 12.04 -2.54 59.05
C ASN A 440 11.09 -2.84 60.22
N GLY A 441 9.88 -3.30 59.93
CA GLY A 441 8.82 -3.56 60.89
C GLY A 441 8.03 -2.32 61.31
N GLU A 442 8.12 -1.21 60.56
CA GLU A 442 7.33 -0.03 60.77
C GLU A 442 5.95 -0.17 60.12
N GLU A 443 4.90 0.25 60.85
CA GLU A 443 3.53 0.17 60.40
C GLU A 443 3.18 1.34 59.43
N HIS A 444 2.65 0.99 58.26
CA HIS A 444 2.21 1.92 57.25
C HIS A 444 0.75 1.65 56.85
N THR A 445 0.11 2.66 56.30
CA THR A 445 -1.27 2.57 55.77
C THR A 445 -1.24 2.66 54.24
N LEU A 446 -1.72 1.60 53.58
CA LEU A 446 -1.98 1.60 52.12
C LEU A 446 -3.37 2.18 51.91
N ASN A 447 -3.45 3.30 51.19
CA ASN A 447 -4.71 3.86 50.76
C ASN A 447 -5.10 3.38 49.37
N PHE A 448 -6.32 2.88 49.19
CA PHE A 448 -6.82 2.47 47.90
C PHE A 448 -7.40 3.64 47.12
N SER A 449 -7.16 3.71 45.83
CA SER A 449 -7.79 4.66 44.95
C SER A 449 -9.18 4.17 44.53
N ASN A 450 -10.10 5.11 44.24
CA ASN A 450 -11.41 4.73 43.74
C ASN A 450 -11.40 4.19 42.32
N GLY A 451 -10.24 4.19 41.67
CA GLY A 451 -10.00 3.65 40.32
C GLY A 451 -10.95 4.12 39.21
N GLY A 452 -11.68 5.21 39.44
CA GLY A 452 -12.74 5.66 38.54
C GLY A 452 -13.95 4.75 38.48
N GLY A 453 -14.20 4.03 39.58
CA GLY A 453 -15.29 3.07 39.70
C GLY A 453 -14.92 1.61 39.40
N TYR A 454 -13.64 1.35 39.09
CA TYR A 454 -13.13 0.00 38.87
C TYR A 454 -12.65 -0.66 40.17
N ALA A 455 -12.73 -2.00 40.24
CA ALA A 455 -12.20 -2.84 41.28
C ALA A 455 -11.18 -3.83 40.73
N ALA A 456 -10.28 -4.33 41.56
CA ALA A 456 -9.42 -5.43 41.18
C ALA A 456 -10.23 -6.71 41.00
N THR A 457 -10.14 -7.33 39.84
CA THR A 457 -10.82 -8.59 39.53
C THR A 457 -9.82 -9.57 38.94
N MET A 458 -10.05 -10.86 39.14
CA MET A 458 -9.32 -11.93 38.47
C MET A 458 -10.23 -12.52 37.38
N LEU A 459 -9.73 -12.56 36.16
CA LEU A 459 -10.46 -13.19 35.06
C LEU A 459 -10.64 -14.69 35.33
N PRO A 460 -11.78 -15.29 34.91
CA PRO A 460 -11.98 -16.73 34.95
C PRO A 460 -10.90 -17.48 34.15
N ALA A 461 -10.59 -18.72 34.55
CA ALA A 461 -9.66 -19.56 33.80
C ALA A 461 -10.11 -19.79 32.36
N GLN A 462 -11.42 -19.78 32.13
CA GLN A 462 -12.02 -19.89 30.81
C GLN A 462 -13.17 -18.89 30.67
N TYR A 463 -13.12 -18.10 29.58
CA TYR A 463 -14.17 -17.14 29.21
C TYR A 463 -14.13 -16.84 27.73
N VAL A 464 -15.20 -16.29 27.16
CA VAL A 464 -15.23 -15.74 25.81
C VAL A 464 -14.89 -14.26 25.88
N GLY A 465 -13.69 -13.91 25.42
CA GLY A 465 -13.27 -12.53 25.30
C GLY A 465 -13.94 -11.86 24.11
N LYS A 466 -14.41 -10.63 24.29
CA LYS A 466 -15.12 -9.87 23.26
C LYS A 466 -14.59 -8.45 23.17
N TYR A 467 -14.50 -7.93 21.94
CA TYR A 467 -14.24 -6.50 21.72
C TYR A 467 -14.79 -5.99 20.41
N ASP A 468 -15.08 -4.70 20.37
CA ASP A 468 -15.54 -3.96 19.21
C ASP A 468 -14.60 -2.82 18.88
N ILE A 469 -14.40 -2.55 17.57
CA ILE A 469 -13.73 -1.36 17.10
C ILE A 469 -14.64 -0.63 16.13
N ASP A 470 -15.04 0.60 16.51
CA ASP A 470 -15.78 1.56 15.69
C ASP A 470 -14.79 2.61 15.18
N SER A 471 -14.37 2.46 13.94
CA SER A 471 -13.42 3.35 13.24
C SER A 471 -14.14 4.10 12.12
N ARG A 472 -14.19 5.42 12.19
CA ARG A 472 -14.87 6.29 11.20
C ARG A 472 -13.85 7.23 10.59
N GLU A 473 -13.32 6.81 9.44
CA GLU A 473 -12.29 7.53 8.74
C GLU A 473 -12.86 8.65 7.88
N VAL A 474 -12.23 9.83 7.97
CA VAL A 474 -12.53 11.00 7.15
C VAL A 474 -11.25 11.38 6.40
N ASN A 475 -11.34 11.42 5.07
CA ASN A 475 -10.23 11.80 4.21
C ASN A 475 -10.67 12.93 3.29
N ILE A 476 -9.95 14.05 3.31
CA ILE A 476 -10.21 15.21 2.46
C ILE A 476 -8.96 15.45 1.61
N PHE A 477 -9.14 15.64 0.32
CA PHE A 477 -8.07 15.95 -0.61
C PHE A 477 -8.48 17.05 -1.56
N ALA A 478 -7.60 18.02 -1.75
CA ALA A 478 -7.76 19.09 -2.75
C ALA A 478 -6.43 19.33 -3.46
N LYS A 479 -6.45 19.46 -4.78
CA LYS A 479 -5.28 19.69 -5.62
C LYS A 479 -5.63 20.65 -6.73
N ALA A 480 -4.72 21.58 -7.01
CA ALA A 480 -4.79 22.46 -8.18
C ALA A 480 -3.41 22.55 -8.83
N ASN A 481 -3.35 22.45 -10.15
CA ASN A 481 -2.12 22.67 -10.90
C ASN A 481 -2.36 23.47 -12.19
N ALA A 482 -1.36 24.24 -12.59
CA ALA A 482 -1.33 24.99 -13.81
C ALA A 482 -0.26 24.40 -14.76
N THR A 483 -0.60 24.25 -16.01
CA THR A 483 0.32 23.79 -17.07
C THR A 483 0.67 24.96 -17.99
N PHE A 484 1.95 25.26 -18.07
CA PHE A 484 2.52 26.24 -18.98
C PHE A 484 3.25 25.50 -20.11
N PHE A 485 3.10 25.96 -21.33
CA PHE A 485 3.79 25.40 -22.48
C PHE A 485 4.36 26.49 -23.37
N LYS A 486 5.63 26.34 -23.74
CA LYS A 486 6.31 27.17 -24.70
C LYS A 486 7.17 26.32 -25.62
N GLN A 487 7.13 26.63 -26.90
CA GLN A 487 8.01 26.06 -27.92
C GLN A 487 8.75 27.16 -28.63
N ALA A 488 10.05 26.96 -28.85
CA ALA A 488 10.92 27.83 -29.61
C ALA A 488 11.81 26.95 -30.49
N GLY A 489 11.54 26.95 -31.81
CA GLY A 489 12.23 26.08 -32.77
C GLY A 489 12.11 24.60 -32.35
N ASN A 490 13.27 23.97 -32.19
CA ASN A 490 13.38 22.54 -31.83
C ASN A 490 13.33 22.27 -30.31
N VAL A 491 13.10 23.30 -29.47
CA VAL A 491 13.05 23.19 -28.02
C VAL A 491 11.63 23.47 -27.54
N SER A 492 11.14 22.67 -26.64
CA SER A 492 9.87 22.92 -25.94
C SER A 492 9.99 22.65 -24.43
N ASN A 493 9.34 23.51 -23.64
CA ASN A 493 9.19 23.40 -22.20
C ASN A 493 7.71 23.25 -21.86
N ARG A 494 7.40 22.27 -21.01
CA ARG A 494 6.09 22.09 -20.41
C ARG A 494 6.26 22.10 -18.90
N ILE A 495 5.99 23.25 -18.31
CA ILE A 495 6.09 23.43 -16.86
C ILE A 495 4.73 23.14 -16.23
N VAL A 496 4.73 22.33 -15.18
CA VAL A 496 3.56 22.05 -14.34
C VAL A 496 3.91 22.55 -12.93
N ALA A 497 3.10 23.47 -12.41
CA ALA A 497 3.23 23.96 -11.05
C ALA A 497 1.90 23.79 -10.32
N GLY A 498 1.92 23.36 -9.07
CA GLY A 498 0.71 23.08 -8.35
C GLY A 498 0.87 22.98 -6.84
N VAL A 499 -0.27 22.90 -6.19
CA VAL A 499 -0.40 22.70 -4.74
C VAL A 499 -1.43 21.63 -4.47
N ASP A 500 -1.27 20.93 -3.36
CA ASP A 500 -2.28 20.01 -2.83
C ASP A 500 -2.38 20.13 -1.31
N PHE A 501 -3.54 19.76 -0.82
CA PHE A 501 -3.85 19.66 0.60
C PHE A 501 -4.54 18.33 0.88
N LYS A 502 -4.15 17.69 1.97
CA LYS A 502 -4.70 16.42 2.43
C LYS A 502 -4.96 16.50 3.92
N SER A 503 -6.12 16.02 4.35
CA SER A 503 -6.48 15.92 5.76
C SER A 503 -7.04 14.53 6.03
N ASP A 504 -6.43 13.81 6.96
CA ASP A 504 -6.81 12.45 7.34
C ASP A 504 -7.12 12.41 8.84
N GLY A 505 -8.27 11.85 9.23
CA GLY A 505 -8.68 11.74 10.62
C GLY A 505 -9.65 10.62 10.88
N ASN A 506 -9.87 10.32 12.15
CA ASN A 506 -10.79 9.30 12.60
C ASN A 506 -11.72 9.84 13.69
N VAL A 507 -13.03 9.76 13.47
CA VAL A 507 -14.07 10.28 14.37
C VAL A 507 -14.91 9.18 15.00
N GLY A 508 -14.40 7.94 14.98
CA GLY A 508 -15.06 6.76 15.55
C GLY A 508 -15.03 6.74 17.06
N LYS A 509 -15.86 5.87 17.63
CA LYS A 509 -15.88 5.61 19.08
C LYS A 509 -14.62 4.86 19.54
N GLY A 510 -13.91 4.22 18.59
CA GLY A 510 -12.68 3.49 18.86
C GLY A 510 -12.88 2.11 19.43
N LYS A 511 -12.00 1.69 20.34
CA LYS A 511 -11.97 0.34 20.92
C LYS A 511 -12.81 0.29 22.18
N THR A 512 -13.71 -0.68 22.25
CA THR A 512 -14.61 -0.88 23.39
C THR A 512 -14.78 -2.36 23.68
N TRP A 513 -15.00 -2.71 24.95
CA TRP A 513 -15.39 -4.05 25.42
C TRP A 513 -15.99 -4.00 26.80
N ASP A 514 -16.64 -5.10 27.19
CA ASP A 514 -17.10 -5.31 28.56
C ASP A 514 -15.91 -5.69 29.45
N PRO A 515 -15.67 -5.00 30.55
CA PRO A 515 -14.61 -5.34 31.51
C PRO A 515 -14.69 -6.76 32.08
N SER A 516 -15.87 -7.40 32.08
CA SER A 516 -16.02 -8.78 32.55
C SER A 516 -15.52 -9.84 31.57
N CYS A 517 -15.39 -9.48 30.29
CA CYS A 517 -14.91 -10.36 29.22
C CYS A 517 -13.94 -9.63 28.24
N PRO A 518 -12.85 -9.06 28.75
CA PRO A 518 -11.92 -8.27 27.95
C PRO A 518 -11.22 -9.12 26.87
N PRO A 519 -10.61 -8.48 25.84
CA PRO A 519 -9.82 -9.20 24.86
C PRO A 519 -8.65 -9.94 25.53
N TYR A 520 -8.22 -11.04 24.88
CA TYR A 520 -7.13 -11.87 25.41
C TYR A 520 -5.83 -11.06 25.50
N ARG A 521 -5.18 -11.21 26.65
CA ARG A 521 -3.87 -10.64 26.93
C ARG A 521 -2.77 -11.56 26.42
N ASN A 522 -1.80 -10.98 25.70
CA ASN A 522 -0.61 -11.73 25.31
C ASN A 522 0.34 -11.87 26.50
N LEU A 523 0.58 -13.10 26.93
CA LEU A 523 1.47 -13.44 28.05
C LEU A 523 2.95 -13.10 27.82
N SER A 524 3.36 -12.90 26.56
CA SER A 524 4.75 -12.55 26.23
C SER A 524 5.15 -11.18 26.77
N TYR A 525 4.19 -10.33 27.11
CA TYR A 525 4.40 -9.00 27.69
C TYR A 525 3.88 -9.02 29.13
N TYR A 526 4.73 -9.39 30.05
CA TYR A 526 4.38 -9.53 31.47
C TYR A 526 3.65 -8.30 32.02
N ASN A 527 2.56 -8.57 32.71
CA ASN A 527 1.69 -7.59 33.35
C ASN A 527 1.06 -6.55 32.41
N SER A 528 1.35 -6.56 31.13
CA SER A 528 0.70 -5.68 30.14
C SER A 528 -0.78 -5.99 29.98
N THR A 529 -1.59 -5.01 29.69
CA THR A 529 -3.05 -5.16 29.56
C THR A 529 -3.61 -4.15 28.55
N PHE A 530 -4.79 -4.44 28.02
CA PHE A 530 -5.48 -3.59 27.06
C PHE A 530 -6.37 -2.56 27.75
N ARG A 531 -6.62 -1.42 27.09
CA ARG A 531 -7.56 -0.38 27.48
C ARG A 531 -8.41 0.08 26.31
N PRO A 532 -9.68 0.46 26.56
CA PRO A 532 -10.48 1.19 25.58
C PRO A 532 -9.80 2.48 25.15
N ARG A 533 -10.06 2.92 23.90
CA ARG A 533 -9.52 4.17 23.36
C ARG A 533 -10.53 4.81 22.42
N GLU A 534 -10.90 6.05 22.66
CA GLU A 534 -11.73 6.83 21.75
C GLU A 534 -10.88 7.42 20.61
N TYR A 535 -11.32 7.26 19.35
CA TYR A 535 -10.57 7.75 18.20
C TYR A 535 -10.92 9.19 17.84
N LYS A 536 -12.13 9.66 18.18
CA LYS A 536 -12.58 11.04 17.93
C LYS A 536 -11.71 12.10 18.60
N ASP A 537 -10.98 11.74 19.66
CA ASP A 537 -10.10 12.66 20.39
C ASP A 537 -8.71 12.79 19.76
N ILE A 538 -8.41 11.98 18.72
CA ILE A 538 -7.15 12.02 18.01
C ILE A 538 -7.18 13.14 16.97
N PRO A 539 -6.19 14.06 16.96
CA PRO A 539 -6.16 15.16 15.99
C PRO A 539 -6.02 14.68 14.55
N PHE A 540 -6.60 15.40 13.61
CA PHE A 540 -6.42 15.16 12.17
C PHE A 540 -4.98 15.46 11.75
N ILE A 541 -4.43 14.63 10.86
CA ILE A 541 -3.17 14.92 10.16
C ILE A 541 -3.47 15.81 8.97
N ASN A 542 -2.88 17.01 8.94
CA ASN A 542 -2.97 17.90 7.81
C ASN A 542 -1.63 17.93 7.07
N GLN A 543 -1.68 17.74 5.77
CA GLN A 543 -0.53 17.76 4.89
C GLN A 543 -0.75 18.79 3.77
N PHE A 544 0.23 19.64 3.56
CA PHE A 544 0.28 20.59 2.45
C PHE A 544 1.44 20.22 1.52
N GLY A 545 1.18 20.14 0.23
CA GLY A 545 2.18 19.90 -0.82
C GLY A 545 2.25 21.05 -1.81
N ALA A 546 3.46 21.40 -2.26
CA ALA A 546 3.69 22.31 -3.37
C ALA A 546 4.74 21.71 -4.30
N PHE A 547 4.56 21.87 -5.61
CA PHE A 547 5.47 21.27 -6.59
C PHE A 547 5.61 22.08 -7.86
N ILE A 548 6.76 21.93 -8.49
CA ILE A 548 7.04 22.44 -9.83
C ILE A 548 7.88 21.43 -10.59
N GLU A 549 7.52 21.19 -11.85
CA GLU A 549 8.19 20.24 -12.75
C GLU A 549 8.27 20.82 -14.15
N ASP A 550 9.45 20.77 -14.78
CA ASP A 550 9.62 21.05 -16.20
C ASP A 550 9.85 19.76 -16.98
N ASN A 551 9.10 19.60 -18.04
CA ASN A 551 9.28 18.57 -19.06
C ASN A 551 9.91 19.24 -20.30
N PHE A 552 11.21 19.27 -20.32
CA PHE A 552 12.03 19.81 -21.40
C PHE A 552 12.19 18.79 -22.53
N LYS A 553 11.99 19.23 -23.78
CA LYS A 553 12.24 18.42 -24.96
C LYS A 553 13.09 19.22 -25.95
N TRP A 554 14.14 18.61 -26.47
CA TRP A 554 15.01 19.16 -27.49
C TRP A 554 15.21 18.15 -28.63
N THR A 555 14.78 18.51 -29.85
CA THR A 555 14.97 17.69 -31.04
C THR A 555 16.25 18.11 -31.72
N ILE A 556 17.33 17.37 -31.50
CA ILE A 556 18.69 17.62 -31.99
C ILE A 556 18.76 17.19 -33.45
N GLY A 557 19.26 18.07 -34.33
CA GLY A 557 19.37 17.78 -35.76
C GLY A 557 18.05 17.47 -36.46
N GLY A 558 16.92 17.82 -35.84
CA GLY A 558 15.59 17.56 -36.37
C GLY A 558 15.11 16.10 -36.30
N THR A 559 15.90 15.19 -35.71
CA THR A 559 15.61 13.73 -35.71
C THR A 559 15.82 13.04 -34.37
N HIS A 560 16.70 13.51 -33.51
CA HIS A 560 17.07 12.90 -32.25
C HIS A 560 16.41 13.64 -31.10
N ASP A 561 15.48 13.00 -30.40
CA ASP A 561 14.77 13.57 -29.26
C ASP A 561 15.56 13.34 -27.97
N PHE A 562 16.01 14.43 -27.33
CA PHE A 562 16.43 14.49 -25.95
C PHE A 562 15.25 15.00 -25.11
N GLN A 563 14.96 14.34 -24.02
CA GLN A 563 13.88 14.71 -23.13
C GLN A 563 14.39 14.64 -21.69
N LEU A 564 14.08 15.67 -20.90
CA LEU A 564 14.39 15.78 -19.48
C LEU A 564 13.11 16.17 -18.73
N GLN A 565 12.75 15.41 -17.72
CA GLN A 565 11.76 15.75 -16.73
C GLN A 565 12.51 16.03 -15.44
N ALA A 566 12.41 17.24 -14.92
CA ALA A 566 13.06 17.65 -13.68
C ALA A 566 12.08 18.44 -12.82
N GLY A 567 11.98 18.10 -11.55
CA GLY A 567 11.05 18.75 -10.65
C GLY A 567 11.45 18.64 -9.19
N VAL A 568 10.81 19.45 -8.38
CA VAL A 568 10.95 19.46 -6.93
C VAL A 568 9.57 19.55 -6.29
N ARG A 569 9.38 18.78 -5.23
CA ARG A 569 8.20 18.81 -4.38
C ARG A 569 8.59 19.14 -2.96
N PHE A 570 7.84 20.03 -2.35
CA PHE A 570 7.85 20.36 -0.93
C PHE A 570 6.59 19.77 -0.30
N ASP A 571 6.73 19.07 0.80
CA ASP A 571 5.63 18.58 1.63
C ASP A 571 5.85 19.04 3.07
N ASN A 572 4.77 19.49 3.72
CA ASN A 572 4.73 19.84 5.12
C ASN A 572 3.57 19.14 5.81
N THR A 573 3.79 18.61 7.00
CA THR A 573 2.75 18.01 7.83
C THR A 573 2.61 18.74 9.16
N SER A 574 1.44 18.63 9.77
CA SER A 574 1.14 19.27 11.05
C SER A 574 1.97 18.77 12.25
N VAL A 575 2.65 17.61 12.13
CA VAL A 575 3.35 16.97 13.26
C VAL A 575 4.85 16.81 13.02
N VAL A 576 5.26 16.13 11.94
CA VAL A 576 6.68 15.78 11.71
C VAL A 576 7.44 16.79 10.84
N GLY A 577 6.83 17.95 10.55
CA GLY A 577 7.48 19.03 9.81
C GLY A 577 7.50 18.83 8.31
N SER A 578 8.60 19.20 7.65
CA SER A 578 8.66 19.33 6.20
C SER A 578 9.76 18.52 5.55
N THR A 579 9.58 18.22 4.26
CA THR A 579 10.59 17.54 3.42
C THR A 579 10.60 18.09 2.00
N ILE A 580 11.75 17.93 1.32
CA ILE A 580 11.92 18.27 -0.09
C ILE A 580 12.28 17.00 -0.85
N SER A 581 11.64 16.79 -1.99
CA SER A 581 11.75 15.59 -2.83
C SER A 581 12.08 15.97 -4.27
N PRO A 582 13.38 16.10 -4.63
CA PRO A 582 13.80 16.33 -6.02
C PRO A 582 13.70 15.05 -6.84
N ARG A 583 13.29 15.15 -8.10
CA ARG A 583 13.17 14.03 -9.04
C ARG A 583 13.55 14.46 -10.43
N PHE A 584 14.27 13.60 -11.15
CA PHE A 584 14.56 13.82 -12.56
C PHE A 584 14.63 12.50 -13.33
N ASN A 585 14.15 12.53 -14.56
CA ASN A 585 14.23 11.46 -15.55
C ASN A 585 14.70 12.06 -16.87
N ALA A 586 15.64 11.38 -17.53
CA ALA A 586 16.13 11.78 -18.83
C ALA A 586 16.02 10.64 -19.84
N SER A 587 15.83 10.97 -21.11
CA SER A 587 15.92 10.01 -22.20
C SER A 587 16.48 10.65 -23.47
N MET A 588 17.24 9.85 -24.23
CA MET A 588 17.84 10.24 -25.48
C MET A 588 17.59 9.21 -26.56
N GLU A 589 17.08 9.63 -27.70
CA GLU A 589 17.04 8.78 -28.88
C GLU A 589 18.41 8.79 -29.57
N ILE A 590 19.12 7.65 -29.53
CA ILE A 590 20.42 7.47 -30.15
C ILE A 590 20.24 7.16 -31.64
N ILE A 591 19.23 6.31 -31.96
CA ILE A 591 18.81 6.03 -33.32
C ILE A 591 17.35 6.39 -33.43
N PRO A 592 16.97 7.39 -34.21
CA PRO A 592 15.57 7.85 -34.27
C PRO A 592 14.57 6.73 -34.46
N ASN A 593 13.57 6.69 -33.60
CA ASN A 593 12.48 5.69 -33.54
C ASN A 593 12.93 4.22 -33.35
N LYS A 594 14.24 3.93 -33.24
CA LYS A 594 14.75 2.54 -33.14
C LYS A 594 15.44 2.25 -31.81
N PHE A 595 16.30 3.13 -31.33
CA PHE A 595 17.06 2.89 -30.11
C PHE A 595 17.11 4.13 -29.23
N SER A 596 16.70 4.00 -28.00
CA SER A 596 16.78 5.06 -26.99
C SER A 596 17.34 4.52 -25.68
N ILE A 597 18.08 5.37 -24.98
CA ILE A 597 18.55 5.14 -23.61
C ILE A 597 17.79 6.07 -22.66
N PHE A 598 17.68 5.67 -21.40
CA PHE A 598 17.07 6.48 -20.38
C PHE A 598 17.65 6.21 -19.01
N GLY A 599 17.45 7.15 -18.10
CA GLY A 599 17.79 6.99 -16.70
C GLY A 599 17.17 8.09 -15.86
N GLY A 600 17.21 7.92 -14.57
CA GLY A 600 16.66 8.88 -13.63
C GLY A 600 17.20 8.66 -12.23
N TYR A 601 17.03 9.70 -11.41
CA TYR A 601 17.25 9.67 -9.97
C TYR A 601 16.19 10.52 -9.27
N GLY A 602 15.72 10.07 -8.11
CA GLY A 602 14.72 10.84 -7.37
C GLY A 602 14.57 10.41 -5.93
N VAL A 603 14.03 11.33 -5.16
CA VAL A 603 13.64 11.10 -3.77
C VAL A 603 12.12 11.13 -3.68
N THR A 604 11.57 10.14 -3.02
CA THR A 604 10.15 10.07 -2.68
C THR A 604 9.99 9.98 -1.18
N ALA A 605 8.90 10.49 -0.63
CA ALA A 605 8.67 10.56 0.81
C ALA A 605 7.25 10.12 1.18
N LYS A 606 7.11 9.42 2.31
CA LYS A 606 5.84 8.99 2.90
C LYS A 606 5.74 9.53 4.30
N MET A 607 4.63 10.21 4.60
CA MET A 607 4.34 10.73 5.94
C MET A 607 3.87 9.61 6.86
N PRO A 608 4.12 9.69 8.17
CA PRO A 608 3.60 8.72 9.14
C PRO A 608 2.07 8.79 9.21
N THR A 609 1.45 7.65 9.51
CA THR A 609 0.00 7.55 9.69
C THR A 609 -0.42 7.92 11.11
N LEU A 610 -1.74 8.05 11.36
CA LEU A 610 -2.28 8.32 12.71
C LEU A 610 -1.76 7.34 13.76
N LEU A 611 -1.58 6.08 13.39
CA LEU A 611 -1.08 5.03 14.28
C LEU A 611 0.29 5.38 14.89
N TYR A 612 1.21 5.89 14.07
CA TYR A 612 2.56 6.24 14.50
C TYR A 612 2.62 7.62 15.15
N LEU A 613 1.80 8.58 14.67
CA LEU A 613 1.80 9.95 15.20
C LEU A 613 1.13 10.07 16.56
N TYR A 614 0.13 9.24 16.81
CA TYR A 614 -0.66 9.28 18.04
C TYR A 614 -0.76 7.88 18.63
N PRO A 615 0.36 7.30 19.12
CA PRO A 615 0.35 6.00 19.77
C PRO A 615 -0.53 6.02 21.01
N GLU A 616 -1.01 4.86 21.42
CA GLU A 616 -1.72 4.72 22.69
C GLU A 616 -0.72 4.51 23.84
N ASN A 617 -1.14 4.86 25.05
CA ASN A 617 -0.37 4.60 26.25
C ASN A 617 -0.23 3.09 26.50
N ALA A 618 0.84 2.69 27.15
CA ALA A 618 1.07 1.32 27.58
C ALA A 618 0.58 1.14 29.01
N TYR A 619 -0.28 0.13 29.22
CA TYR A 619 -0.93 -0.15 30.51
C TYR A 619 -0.44 -1.48 31.06
N PHE A 620 -0.17 -1.50 32.37
CA PHE A 620 0.31 -2.67 33.09
C PHE A 620 -0.48 -2.84 34.39
N GLU A 621 -0.81 -4.11 34.72
CA GLU A 621 -1.45 -4.49 35.96
C GLU A 621 -0.54 -5.40 36.78
N TYR A 622 -0.13 -4.97 37.96
CA TYR A 622 0.70 -5.73 38.90
C TYR A 622 -0.15 -6.30 40.01
N ILE A 623 0.03 -7.57 40.32
CA ILE A 623 -0.62 -8.23 41.45
C ILE A 623 0.24 -8.02 42.69
N ASN A 624 -0.20 -7.15 43.58
CA ASN A 624 0.50 -6.88 44.84
C ASN A 624 0.16 -7.88 45.92
N LEU A 625 -1.08 -8.40 45.95
CA LEU A 625 -1.56 -9.45 46.83
C LEU A 625 -2.64 -10.29 46.12
N ASN A 626 -2.56 -11.59 46.21
CA ASN A 626 -3.60 -12.50 45.74
C ASN A 626 -3.89 -13.60 46.74
N GLU A 627 -4.95 -13.47 47.47
CA GLU A 627 -5.46 -14.47 48.44
C GLU A 627 -6.64 -15.28 47.91
N LEU A 628 -7.13 -15.09 46.69
CA LEU A 628 -8.35 -15.68 46.16
C LEU A 628 -8.35 -17.21 46.22
N SER A 629 -7.19 -17.84 46.10
CA SER A 629 -7.06 -19.31 46.23
C SER A 629 -6.69 -19.79 47.63
N THR A 630 -6.57 -18.89 48.62
CA THR A 630 -6.11 -19.25 49.98
C THR A 630 -7.26 -19.79 50.82
N SER A 631 -7.38 -21.09 50.91
CA SER A 631 -8.47 -21.76 51.60
C SER A 631 -8.54 -21.50 53.11
N SER A 632 -7.45 -21.11 53.75
CA SER A 632 -7.36 -20.75 55.17
C SER A 632 -8.00 -19.39 55.50
N ILE A 633 -8.37 -18.56 54.51
CA ILE A 633 -9.03 -17.28 54.65
C ILE A 633 -10.49 -17.48 54.19
N PRO A 634 -11.51 -17.01 54.96
CA PRO A 634 -12.90 -17.03 54.51
C PRO A 634 -13.05 -16.34 53.14
N GLU A 635 -13.89 -16.87 52.27
CA GLU A 635 -14.00 -16.42 50.89
C GLU A 635 -14.31 -14.92 50.78
N GLY A 636 -15.21 -14.39 51.61
CA GLY A 636 -15.54 -12.95 51.61
C GLY A 636 -14.48 -12.02 52.19
N GLU A 637 -13.39 -12.57 52.76
CA GLU A 637 -12.26 -11.78 53.33
C GLU A 637 -11.00 -11.87 52.48
N ARG A 638 -10.98 -12.71 51.43
CA ARG A 638 -9.82 -12.88 50.54
C ARG A 638 -9.57 -11.62 49.71
N LYS A 639 -8.36 -11.11 49.82
CA LYS A 639 -7.98 -9.88 49.15
C LYS A 639 -7.25 -10.15 47.85
N LEU A 640 -7.61 -9.38 46.84
CA LEU A 640 -6.84 -9.18 45.63
C LEU A 640 -6.50 -7.68 45.57
N ILE A 641 -5.18 -7.37 45.49
CA ILE A 641 -4.71 -6.00 45.37
C ILE A 641 -3.89 -5.91 44.10
N THR A 642 -4.19 -4.91 43.25
CA THR A 642 -3.50 -4.63 42.00
C THR A 642 -3.05 -3.17 41.92
N THR A 643 -1.93 -2.91 41.32
CA THR A 643 -1.47 -1.58 40.94
C THR A 643 -1.43 -1.43 39.44
N THR A 644 -2.11 -0.39 38.92
CA THR A 644 -2.04 -0.01 37.52
C THR A 644 -0.85 0.92 37.29
N ARG A 645 -0.05 0.65 36.26
CA ARG A 645 0.97 1.59 35.77
C ARG A 645 0.65 1.95 34.33
N VAL A 646 0.84 3.24 34.02
CA VAL A 646 0.58 3.81 32.70
C VAL A 646 1.83 4.53 32.23
N PHE A 647 2.30 4.17 31.05
CA PHE A 647 3.43 4.84 30.43
C PHE A 647 2.99 5.53 29.15
N GLU A 648 3.29 6.80 29.02
CA GLU A 648 3.14 7.54 27.79
C GLU A 648 4.14 7.00 26.76
N VAL A 649 3.67 6.85 25.54
CA VAL A 649 4.50 6.35 24.43
C VAL A 649 4.99 7.55 23.63
N ASP A 650 6.28 7.79 23.65
CA ASP A 650 6.92 8.89 22.93
C ASP A 650 7.05 8.60 21.44
N ASN A 651 6.85 9.61 20.63
CA ASN A 651 7.01 9.62 19.18
C ASN A 651 7.74 10.86 18.67
N SER A 652 8.40 11.60 19.57
CA SER A 652 9.05 12.88 19.26
C SER A 652 10.16 12.76 18.22
N ASP A 653 10.81 11.60 18.14
CA ASP A 653 11.91 11.32 17.23
C ASP A 653 11.48 10.78 15.86
N LEU A 654 10.16 10.75 15.57
CA LEU A 654 9.68 10.29 14.28
C LEU A 654 10.12 11.22 13.15
N GLU A 655 10.69 10.62 12.11
CA GLU A 655 11.13 11.26 10.89
C GLU A 655 10.28 10.83 9.69
N ILE A 656 10.30 11.63 8.63
CA ILE A 656 9.64 11.30 7.38
C ILE A 656 10.42 10.19 6.66
N THR A 657 9.75 9.08 6.35
CA THR A 657 10.34 7.99 5.54
C THR A 657 10.68 8.47 4.13
N LYS A 658 11.89 8.18 3.66
CA LYS A 658 12.37 8.53 2.31
C LYS A 658 12.86 7.32 1.55
N ASN A 659 12.57 7.29 0.25
CA ASN A 659 13.12 6.31 -0.68
C ASN A 659 13.93 7.02 -1.78
N TYR A 660 15.19 6.64 -1.89
CA TYR A 660 16.15 7.10 -2.90
C TYR A 660 16.14 6.10 -4.04
N LYS A 661 15.71 6.54 -5.21
CA LYS A 661 15.52 5.71 -6.40
C LYS A 661 16.47 6.11 -7.51
N ALA A 662 17.12 5.12 -8.13
CA ALA A 662 17.91 5.27 -9.34
C ALA A 662 17.48 4.22 -10.35
N GLU A 663 17.33 4.61 -11.62
CA GLU A 663 17.07 3.68 -12.71
C GLU A 663 17.82 4.07 -13.98
N ALA A 664 18.19 3.05 -14.75
CA ALA A 664 18.76 3.22 -16.09
C ALA A 664 18.31 2.09 -17.00
N GLY A 665 18.17 2.36 -18.29
CA GLY A 665 17.73 1.34 -19.21
C GLY A 665 17.80 1.78 -20.67
N PHE A 666 17.33 0.88 -21.53
CA PHE A 666 17.25 1.15 -22.96
C PHE A 666 15.97 0.57 -23.57
N LYS A 667 15.60 1.12 -24.71
CA LYS A 667 14.46 0.66 -25.50
C LYS A 667 14.91 0.47 -26.95
N VAL A 668 14.54 -0.69 -27.53
CA VAL A 668 14.77 -1.05 -28.93
C VAL A 668 13.43 -1.25 -29.63
N ASN A 669 13.21 -0.59 -30.74
CA ASN A 669 12.03 -0.73 -31.58
C ASN A 669 12.47 -1.19 -32.99
N LEU A 670 12.10 -2.40 -33.41
CA LEU A 670 12.42 -2.96 -34.74
C LEU A 670 11.11 -3.38 -35.43
N GLY A 671 10.43 -2.41 -35.99
CA GLY A 671 9.12 -2.63 -36.63
C GLY A 671 8.05 -3.07 -35.63
N LYS A 672 7.65 -4.34 -35.68
CA LYS A 672 6.66 -4.90 -34.74
C LYS A 672 7.29 -5.32 -33.40
N MET A 673 8.61 -5.51 -33.33
CA MET A 673 9.32 -5.93 -32.13
C MET A 673 9.71 -4.73 -31.27
N ASN A 674 9.40 -4.81 -29.99
CA ASN A 674 9.79 -3.82 -28.99
C ASN A 674 10.43 -4.53 -27.80
N LEU A 675 11.63 -4.09 -27.42
CA LEU A 675 12.31 -4.53 -26.20
C LEU A 675 12.55 -3.34 -25.30
N THR A 676 12.18 -3.46 -24.03
CA THR A 676 12.56 -2.51 -22.98
C THR A 676 13.29 -3.26 -21.88
N VAL A 677 14.43 -2.76 -21.44
CA VAL A 677 15.19 -3.28 -20.30
C VAL A 677 15.44 -2.13 -19.34
N THR A 678 15.18 -2.35 -18.06
CA THR A 678 15.36 -1.37 -16.97
C THR A 678 16.08 -2.02 -15.80
N GLY A 679 17.25 -1.50 -15.44
CA GLY A 679 17.91 -1.78 -14.17
C GLY A 679 17.53 -0.71 -13.15
N TYR A 680 17.33 -1.08 -11.90
CA TYR A 680 16.98 -0.16 -10.82
C TYR A 680 17.67 -0.50 -9.51
N HIS A 681 17.86 0.53 -8.70
CA HIS A 681 18.29 0.42 -7.32
C HIS A 681 17.51 1.43 -6.47
N GLU A 682 16.92 0.96 -5.38
CA GLU A 682 16.10 1.75 -4.46
C GLU A 682 16.56 1.52 -3.04
N ARG A 683 16.67 2.58 -2.25
CA ARG A 683 17.03 2.53 -0.83
C ARG A 683 16.05 3.34 0.01
N LEU A 684 15.14 2.63 0.68
CA LEU A 684 14.24 3.20 1.66
C LEU A 684 14.96 3.29 3.01
N LYS A 685 14.88 4.47 3.62
CA LYS A 685 15.38 4.77 4.96
C LYS A 685 14.28 5.27 5.85
N ASN A 686 14.46 5.06 7.16
CA ASN A 686 13.56 5.56 8.19
C ASN A 686 12.13 5.02 8.02
N GLY A 687 11.98 3.75 7.64
CA GLY A 687 10.68 3.09 7.53
C GLY A 687 10.03 2.92 8.90
N TYR A 688 8.71 3.10 8.97
CA TYR A 688 7.96 3.06 10.22
C TYR A 688 7.78 1.63 10.73
N THR A 689 8.03 1.43 12.02
CA THR A 689 7.67 0.22 12.77
C THR A 689 7.22 0.56 14.19
N MET A 690 6.58 -0.40 14.85
CA MET A 690 6.42 -0.40 16.30
C MET A 690 7.46 -1.37 16.86
N ALA A 691 8.35 -0.90 17.69
CA ALA A 691 9.46 -1.70 18.22
C ALA A 691 9.84 -1.29 19.65
N GLN A 692 10.50 -2.20 20.36
CA GLN A 692 11.16 -1.89 21.62
C GLN A 692 12.41 -1.06 21.35
N THR A 693 12.68 -0.12 22.25
CA THR A 693 13.88 0.71 22.30
C THR A 693 14.41 0.73 23.73
N LEU A 694 15.58 1.32 23.96
CA LEU A 694 16.09 1.50 25.31
C LEU A 694 15.12 2.27 26.21
N ASP A 695 14.40 3.24 25.64
CA ASP A 695 13.46 4.09 26.37
C ASP A 695 12.12 3.42 26.66
N THR A 696 11.80 2.31 26.02
CA THR A 696 10.57 1.56 26.27
C THR A 696 10.67 0.58 27.43
N TYR A 697 11.83 0.43 28.04
CA TYR A 697 12.06 -0.33 29.26
C TYR A 697 11.94 0.58 30.49
N LYS A 698 10.92 0.34 31.31
CA LYS A 698 10.60 1.17 32.48
C LYS A 698 10.68 0.35 33.76
N SER A 699 11.46 0.83 34.73
CA SER A 699 11.48 0.26 36.05
C SER A 699 10.28 0.69 36.89
N VAL A 700 9.65 -0.25 37.57
CA VAL A 700 8.54 -0.04 38.49
C VAL A 700 8.93 -0.56 39.88
N ASN A 701 8.80 0.26 40.89
CA ASN A 701 8.91 -0.21 42.28
C ASN A 701 7.65 -1.03 42.61
N PHE A 702 7.80 -2.34 42.54
CA PHE A 702 6.73 -3.29 42.79
C PHE A 702 6.74 -3.70 44.27
N THR A 703 5.60 -3.49 44.95
CA THR A 703 5.41 -3.89 46.36
C THR A 703 4.56 -5.15 46.42
N GLU A 704 5.13 -6.22 46.97
CA GLU A 704 4.42 -7.47 47.27
C GLU A 704 3.97 -7.47 48.74
N TYR A 705 2.71 -7.75 48.98
CA TYR A 705 2.17 -7.91 50.35
C TYR A 705 1.99 -9.39 50.68
N LYS A 706 2.34 -9.79 51.91
CA LYS A 706 2.21 -11.16 52.40
C LYS A 706 1.55 -11.14 53.77
N LEU A 707 0.50 -11.96 53.97
CA LEU A 707 -0.11 -12.15 55.24
C LEU A 707 0.74 -13.06 56.16
N ASN A 708 1.14 -12.56 57.32
CA ASN A 708 1.69 -13.39 58.34
C ASN A 708 0.49 -14.11 59.06
N LYS A 709 0.34 -15.37 58.80
CA LYS A 709 -0.77 -16.18 59.34
C LYS A 709 -0.78 -16.31 60.84
N THR A 710 0.38 -16.08 61.52
CA THR A 710 0.49 -16.19 63.00
C THR A 710 0.02 -14.90 63.67
N THR A 711 0.41 -13.74 63.10
CA THR A 711 0.11 -12.43 63.69
C THR A 711 -1.13 -11.78 63.10
N GLY A 712 -1.60 -12.24 61.96
CA GLY A 712 -2.68 -11.60 61.16
C GLY A 712 -2.29 -10.26 60.52
N GLN A 713 -0.99 -9.89 60.54
CA GLN A 713 -0.49 -8.66 59.93
C GLN A 713 0.07 -8.91 58.56
N TYR A 714 -0.05 -7.89 57.67
CA TYR A 714 0.63 -7.89 56.36
C TYR A 714 2.01 -7.34 56.44
N SER A 715 2.95 -7.96 55.76
CA SER A 715 4.32 -7.41 55.49
C SER A 715 4.41 -7.03 54.05
N ALA A 716 5.22 -6.02 53.75
CA ALA A 716 5.51 -5.54 52.41
C ALA A 716 6.99 -5.72 52.05
N THR A 717 7.25 -6.14 50.81
CA THR A 717 8.59 -6.14 50.22
C THR A 717 8.52 -5.38 48.91
N THR A 718 9.40 -4.38 48.73
CA THR A 718 9.43 -3.56 47.55
C THR A 718 10.69 -3.85 46.73
N LEU A 719 10.49 -4.21 45.47
CA LEU A 719 11.58 -4.55 44.56
C LEU A 719 11.36 -3.89 43.20
N PRO A 720 12.44 -3.48 42.51
CA PRO A 720 12.32 -2.99 41.16
C PRO A 720 12.00 -4.13 40.19
N VAL A 721 11.07 -3.89 39.26
CA VAL A 721 10.70 -4.79 38.17
C VAL A 721 10.69 -4.03 36.85
N LEU A 722 11.00 -4.70 35.73
CA LEU A 722 10.96 -4.08 34.40
C LEU A 722 9.60 -4.30 33.75
N SER A 723 9.08 -3.26 33.13
CA SER A 723 8.01 -3.31 32.13
C SER A 723 8.56 -2.84 30.80
N TYR A 724 8.04 -3.39 29.71
CA TYR A 724 8.43 -2.97 28.37
C TYR A 724 7.26 -3.00 27.39
N PHE A 725 7.34 -2.15 26.38
CA PHE A 725 6.33 -1.98 25.36
C PHE A 725 6.97 -1.57 24.02
N ASN A 726 6.16 -1.52 22.95
CA ASN A 726 6.62 -1.04 21.65
C ASN A 726 6.25 0.44 21.46
N ALA A 727 7.16 1.21 20.92
CA ALA A 727 6.95 2.60 20.52
C ALA A 727 7.10 2.77 19.00
N PRO A 728 6.52 3.82 18.40
CA PRO A 728 6.79 4.18 17.02
C PRO A 728 8.27 4.48 16.80
N THR A 729 8.85 3.88 15.76
CA THR A 729 10.26 4.08 15.39
C THR A 729 10.43 4.20 13.89
N ASN A 730 11.57 4.76 13.46
CA ASN A 730 12.04 4.83 12.08
C ASN A 730 13.17 3.83 11.81
N ASN A 731 13.14 2.66 12.39
CA ASN A 731 14.27 1.74 12.39
C ASN A 731 14.37 0.80 11.18
N MET A 732 13.36 0.76 10.30
CA MET A 732 13.34 -0.14 9.14
C MET A 732 14.08 0.48 7.95
N ASN A 733 14.99 -0.30 7.37
CA ASN A 733 15.64 0.00 6.11
C ASN A 733 15.36 -1.11 5.08
N VAL A 734 15.14 -0.71 3.82
CA VAL A 734 14.90 -1.63 2.72
C VAL A 734 15.72 -1.20 1.51
N GLU A 735 16.41 -2.16 0.89
CA GLU A 735 17.16 -1.96 -0.35
C GLU A 735 16.65 -2.93 -1.41
N ASN A 736 16.16 -2.41 -2.52
CA ASN A 736 15.67 -3.19 -3.66
C ASN A 736 16.56 -2.95 -4.87
N THR A 737 17.05 -4.03 -5.47
CA THR A 737 17.84 -3.98 -6.69
C THR A 737 17.28 -4.98 -7.68
N GLY A 738 17.17 -4.60 -8.95
CA GLY A 738 16.65 -5.54 -9.94
C GLY A 738 16.83 -5.10 -11.37
N VAL A 739 16.49 -6.02 -12.26
CA VAL A 739 16.45 -5.82 -13.71
C VAL A 739 15.10 -6.34 -14.21
N GLU A 740 14.37 -5.47 -14.88
CA GLU A 740 13.09 -5.76 -15.53
C GLU A 740 13.28 -5.75 -17.05
N PHE A 741 12.62 -6.66 -17.75
CA PHE A 741 12.57 -6.65 -19.20
C PHE A 741 11.16 -6.97 -19.72
N ASP A 742 10.85 -6.38 -20.88
CA ASP A 742 9.63 -6.67 -21.63
C ASP A 742 9.99 -6.71 -23.13
N LEU A 743 9.81 -7.88 -23.73
CA LEU A 743 10.03 -8.14 -25.15
C LEU A 743 8.71 -8.47 -25.81
N ASN A 744 8.16 -7.52 -26.56
CA ASN A 744 7.01 -7.76 -27.43
C ASN A 744 7.52 -8.05 -28.84
N LEU A 745 7.32 -9.28 -29.33
CA LEU A 745 7.70 -9.67 -30.70
C LEU A 745 6.67 -9.25 -31.74
N GLY A 746 5.52 -8.69 -31.30
CA GLY A 746 4.41 -8.37 -32.15
C GLY A 746 3.68 -9.61 -32.65
N ARG A 747 2.77 -9.39 -33.58
CA ARG A 747 1.97 -10.46 -34.21
C ARG A 747 2.68 -11.04 -35.41
N ILE A 748 2.79 -12.37 -35.45
CA ILE A 748 3.18 -13.15 -36.64
C ILE A 748 1.91 -13.45 -37.40
N ASP A 749 1.68 -12.73 -38.52
CA ASP A 749 0.39 -12.78 -39.24
C ASP A 749 0.07 -14.16 -39.81
N ALA A 750 1.10 -14.93 -40.25
CA ALA A 750 0.92 -16.28 -40.79
C ALA A 750 0.23 -17.24 -39.82
N ILE A 751 0.51 -17.11 -38.55
CA ILE A 751 -0.09 -17.95 -37.46
C ILE A 751 -1.07 -17.17 -36.58
N ARG A 752 -1.34 -15.89 -36.90
CA ARG A 752 -2.26 -15.00 -36.17
C ARG A 752 -1.98 -14.91 -34.67
N THR A 753 -0.71 -15.06 -34.26
CA THR A 753 -0.30 -15.14 -32.85
C THR A 753 0.69 -14.06 -32.55
N ALA A 754 0.43 -13.33 -31.47
CA ALA A 754 1.35 -12.37 -30.87
C ALA A 754 2.10 -13.02 -29.71
N PHE A 755 3.38 -12.72 -29.58
CA PHE A 755 4.23 -13.21 -28.49
C PHE A 755 4.77 -12.07 -27.67
N ASN A 756 4.69 -12.20 -26.35
CA ASN A 756 5.30 -11.30 -25.40
C ASN A 756 6.07 -12.12 -24.35
N LEU A 757 7.32 -11.76 -24.10
CA LEU A 757 8.15 -12.31 -23.03
C LEU A 757 8.50 -11.18 -22.08
N SER A 758 8.05 -11.27 -20.84
CA SER A 758 8.38 -10.32 -19.79
C SER A 758 8.97 -11.02 -18.58
N GLY A 759 9.78 -10.32 -17.80
CA GLY A 759 10.34 -10.90 -16.58
C GLY A 759 11.08 -9.88 -15.74
N ALA A 760 11.41 -10.28 -14.52
CA ALA A 760 12.25 -9.51 -13.63
C ALA A 760 13.11 -10.43 -12.75
N TRP A 761 14.37 -10.03 -12.56
CA TRP A 761 15.19 -10.46 -11.45
C TRP A 761 15.16 -9.35 -10.40
N MET A 762 14.86 -9.71 -9.16
CA MET A 762 14.71 -8.78 -8.05
C MET A 762 15.41 -9.34 -6.81
N ARG A 763 16.11 -8.47 -6.09
CA ARG A 763 16.67 -8.75 -4.76
C ARG A 763 16.20 -7.68 -3.80
N THR A 764 15.63 -8.11 -2.69
CA THR A 764 15.27 -7.28 -1.54
C THR A 764 16.20 -7.61 -0.38
N LYS A 765 16.72 -6.57 0.26
CA LYS A 765 17.48 -6.65 1.49
C LYS A 765 16.82 -5.77 2.54
N THR A 766 16.52 -6.33 3.70
CA THR A 766 15.91 -5.60 4.81
C THR A 766 16.76 -5.72 6.06
N TRP A 767 16.84 -4.65 6.82
CA TRP A 767 17.47 -4.65 8.14
C TRP A 767 16.82 -3.57 9.02
N LYS A 768 16.99 -3.72 10.33
CA LYS A 768 16.54 -2.74 11.30
C LYS A 768 17.75 -2.08 11.95
N GLU A 769 17.59 -0.82 12.32
CA GLU A 769 18.57 -0.12 13.17
C GLU A 769 18.13 -0.22 14.63
N GLY A 770 19.09 -0.10 15.55
CA GLY A 770 18.85 -0.19 16.99
C GLY A 770 19.32 -1.50 17.61
N TYR A 771 18.56 -1.96 18.58
CA TYR A 771 18.93 -3.08 19.42
C TYR A 771 17.87 -4.17 19.42
N ASP A 772 18.30 -5.43 19.61
CA ASP A 772 17.47 -6.54 20.04
C ASP A 772 17.61 -6.74 21.54
N PHE A 773 16.55 -7.19 22.18
CA PHE A 773 16.49 -7.38 23.62
C PHE A 773 16.15 -8.84 23.94
N PHE A 774 16.85 -9.38 24.91
CA PHE A 774 16.69 -10.76 25.33
C PHE A 774 16.53 -10.84 26.85
N ASP A 775 15.35 -11.34 27.28
CA ASP A 775 15.10 -11.62 28.69
C ASP A 775 15.95 -12.79 29.14
N THR A 776 16.78 -12.59 30.14
CA THR A 776 17.65 -13.65 30.64
C THR A 776 16.86 -14.75 31.38
N SER A 777 17.45 -15.92 31.57
CA SER A 777 16.81 -16.98 32.33
C SER A 777 16.91 -16.78 33.86
N GLU A 778 17.79 -15.89 34.29
CA GLU A 778 18.01 -15.57 35.70
C GLU A 778 16.92 -14.66 36.27
N GLY A 779 16.52 -14.88 37.51
CA GLY A 779 15.55 -14.07 38.25
C GLY A 779 14.13 -14.55 38.21
N ASP A 780 13.20 -13.71 38.69
CA ASP A 780 11.76 -14.01 38.76
C ASP A 780 11.01 -13.47 37.54
N ALA A 781 10.78 -14.32 36.56
CA ALA A 781 10.11 -13.97 35.33
C ALA A 781 8.67 -13.47 35.53
N ALA A 782 7.95 -14.05 36.51
CA ALA A 782 6.55 -13.69 36.76
C ALA A 782 6.41 -12.25 37.28
N LYS A 783 7.48 -11.71 37.87
CA LYS A 783 7.54 -10.35 38.38
C LYS A 783 8.46 -9.43 37.57
N ASN A 784 8.90 -9.84 36.40
CA ASN A 784 9.84 -9.11 35.55
C ASN A 784 11.15 -8.72 36.29
N ARG A 785 11.67 -9.63 37.10
CA ARG A 785 12.90 -9.43 37.88
C ARG A 785 14.13 -10.02 37.22
N ARG A 786 14.16 -10.05 35.89
CA ARG A 786 15.30 -10.50 35.11
C ARG A 786 15.95 -9.34 34.41
N PRO A 787 17.29 -9.25 34.43
CA PRO A 787 17.99 -8.29 33.58
C PRO A 787 17.72 -8.63 32.09
N VAL A 788 17.71 -7.62 31.27
CA VAL A 788 17.46 -7.75 29.84
C VAL A 788 18.74 -7.48 29.09
N ALA A 789 19.28 -8.47 28.40
CA ALA A 789 20.47 -8.33 27.58
C ALA A 789 20.21 -7.52 26.31
N ILE A 790 21.16 -6.67 25.92
CA ILE A 790 21.08 -5.78 24.76
C ILE A 790 22.04 -6.28 23.69
N TYR A 791 21.49 -6.55 22.49
CA TYR A 791 22.25 -7.01 21.32
C TYR A 791 22.20 -6.00 20.18
N ASN A 792 23.21 -6.03 19.33
CA ASN A 792 23.23 -5.21 18.11
C ASN A 792 22.36 -5.83 17.02
N GLN A 793 21.36 -5.10 16.54
CA GLN A 793 20.47 -5.54 15.48
C GLN A 793 20.92 -5.12 14.07
N VAL A 794 21.73 -4.07 13.96
CA VAL A 794 22.11 -3.43 12.69
C VAL A 794 22.80 -4.37 11.71
N ASP A 795 23.56 -5.34 12.20
CA ASP A 795 24.35 -6.26 11.37
C ASP A 795 23.55 -7.45 10.84
N THR A 796 22.36 -7.73 11.39
CA THR A 796 21.47 -8.77 10.89
C THR A 796 20.66 -8.27 9.70
N LYS A 797 20.83 -8.93 8.54
CA LYS A 797 20.24 -8.54 7.27
C LYS A 797 19.53 -9.70 6.60
N ASN A 798 18.27 -9.48 6.28
CA ASN A 798 17.44 -10.46 5.57
C ASN A 798 17.47 -10.18 4.06
N TYR A 799 17.66 -11.22 3.29
CA TYR A 799 17.68 -11.18 1.83
C TYR A 799 16.59 -12.08 1.26
N ALA A 800 15.92 -11.58 0.23
CA ALA A 800 15.03 -12.35 -0.62
C ALA A 800 15.35 -12.05 -2.08
N GLU A 801 15.38 -13.08 -2.94
CA GLU A 801 15.75 -12.94 -4.34
C GLU A 801 14.83 -13.79 -5.21
N ARG A 802 14.30 -13.19 -6.28
CA ARG A 802 13.41 -13.86 -7.22
C ARG A 802 13.78 -13.54 -8.65
N PHE A 803 13.77 -14.56 -9.50
CA PHE A 803 13.81 -14.42 -10.95
C PHE A 803 12.62 -15.14 -11.55
N ALA A 804 11.69 -14.36 -12.09
CA ALA A 804 10.48 -14.89 -12.71
C ALA A 804 10.31 -14.29 -14.11
N THR A 805 9.88 -15.15 -15.05
CA THR A 805 9.60 -14.76 -16.44
C THR A 805 8.26 -15.33 -16.88
N THR A 806 7.59 -14.63 -17.80
CA THR A 806 6.31 -15.06 -18.36
C THR A 806 6.33 -14.88 -19.87
N LEU A 807 6.17 -15.99 -20.60
CA LEU A 807 5.91 -16.00 -22.03
C LEU A 807 4.40 -16.08 -22.26
N ARG A 808 3.84 -15.12 -22.99
CA ARG A 808 2.43 -15.08 -23.39
C ARG A 808 2.33 -15.23 -24.90
N ALA A 809 1.54 -16.20 -25.34
CA ALA A 809 1.17 -16.41 -26.74
C ALA A 809 -0.33 -16.11 -26.89
N THR A 810 -0.68 -15.02 -27.57
CA THR A 810 -2.06 -14.60 -27.79
C THR A 810 -2.44 -14.89 -29.25
N HIS A 811 -3.28 -15.88 -29.43
CA HIS A 811 -3.83 -16.27 -30.73
C HIS A 811 -5.18 -15.60 -30.93
N ASN A 812 -5.29 -14.74 -31.92
CA ASN A 812 -6.52 -13.97 -32.20
C ASN A 812 -7.07 -14.29 -33.58
N ILE A 813 -8.32 -14.77 -33.62
CA ILE A 813 -9.08 -15.08 -34.83
C ILE A 813 -10.29 -14.13 -34.92
N PRO A 814 -10.10 -12.90 -35.44
CA PRO A 814 -11.14 -11.88 -35.49
C PRO A 814 -12.43 -12.30 -36.24
N GLN A 815 -12.28 -13.16 -37.27
CA GLN A 815 -13.39 -13.63 -38.11
C GLN A 815 -14.49 -14.38 -37.35
N ILE A 816 -14.07 -15.04 -36.26
CA ILE A 816 -15.01 -15.77 -35.39
C ILE A 816 -15.06 -15.16 -33.98
N GLY A 817 -14.42 -14.02 -33.75
CA GLY A 817 -14.40 -13.37 -32.42
C GLY A 817 -13.79 -14.25 -31.33
N LEU A 818 -12.70 -14.99 -31.62
CA LEU A 818 -12.03 -15.87 -30.68
C LEU A 818 -10.64 -15.38 -30.36
N VAL A 819 -10.34 -15.25 -29.07
CA VAL A 819 -8.99 -14.97 -28.55
C VAL A 819 -8.62 -16.04 -27.56
N VAL A 820 -7.44 -16.60 -27.72
CA VAL A 820 -6.85 -17.61 -26.82
C VAL A 820 -5.48 -17.13 -26.40
N THR A 821 -5.26 -16.98 -25.10
CA THR A 821 -3.94 -16.65 -24.55
C THR A 821 -3.43 -17.82 -23.70
N LEU A 822 -2.29 -18.35 -24.08
CA LEU A 822 -1.52 -19.29 -23.28
C LEU A 822 -0.37 -18.51 -22.61
N SER A 823 -0.27 -18.62 -21.30
CA SER A 823 0.82 -18.03 -20.51
C SER A 823 1.65 -19.15 -19.87
N ALA A 824 2.94 -19.18 -20.17
CA ALA A 824 3.92 -20.04 -19.52
C ALA A 824 4.78 -19.17 -18.59
N GLN A 825 4.60 -19.30 -17.29
CA GLN A 825 5.35 -18.61 -16.27
C GLN A 825 6.42 -19.54 -15.70
N ALA A 826 7.67 -19.09 -15.72
CA ALA A 826 8.81 -19.78 -15.14
C ALA A 826 9.32 -19.00 -13.93
N VAL A 827 9.35 -19.62 -12.77
CA VAL A 827 10.06 -19.12 -11.59
C VAL A 827 11.37 -19.87 -11.51
N LEU A 828 12.43 -19.19 -11.97
CA LEU A 828 13.77 -19.78 -12.11
C LEU A 828 14.56 -19.72 -10.81
N GLN A 829 14.22 -18.77 -9.96
CA GLN A 829 14.81 -18.58 -8.63
C GLN A 829 13.77 -17.91 -7.71
N ASP A 830 13.63 -18.44 -6.51
CA ASP A 830 12.84 -17.83 -5.42
C ASP A 830 13.44 -18.31 -4.10
N VAL A 831 14.36 -17.51 -3.55
CA VAL A 831 15.20 -17.91 -2.42
C VAL A 831 15.29 -16.80 -1.39
N ASP A 832 15.49 -17.20 -0.13
CA ASP A 832 15.75 -16.29 0.98
C ASP A 832 16.93 -16.77 1.85
N TRP A 833 17.55 -15.83 2.54
CA TRP A 833 18.56 -16.10 3.56
C TRP A 833 18.76 -14.90 4.47
N THR A 834 19.36 -15.13 5.63
CA THR A 834 19.73 -14.09 6.59
C THR A 834 21.24 -14.07 6.78
N VAL A 835 21.85 -12.91 6.76
CA VAL A 835 23.21 -12.68 7.23
C VAL A 835 23.11 -12.18 8.66
N TYR A 836 23.62 -12.94 9.60
CA TYR A 836 23.56 -12.59 11.01
C TYR A 836 24.76 -11.74 11.40
N GLY A 837 24.54 -10.80 12.33
CA GLY A 837 25.56 -10.09 13.04
C GLY A 837 26.05 -10.87 14.27
N ASN A 838 26.64 -10.18 15.22
CA ASN A 838 26.93 -10.77 16.53
C ASN A 838 25.67 -10.72 17.39
N ASP A 839 24.97 -11.85 17.49
CA ASP A 839 23.72 -12.03 18.21
C ASP A 839 23.85 -13.06 19.37
N SER A 840 25.07 -13.47 19.70
CA SER A 840 25.36 -14.40 20.78
C SER A 840 26.04 -13.73 21.98
N ILE A 841 26.69 -12.58 21.76
CA ILE A 841 27.36 -11.79 22.80
C ILE A 841 26.69 -10.43 22.92
N PRO A 842 26.11 -10.08 24.08
CA PRO A 842 25.43 -8.80 24.27
C PRO A 842 26.43 -7.63 24.32
N MET A 843 25.93 -6.44 24.00
CA MET A 843 26.67 -5.18 24.17
C MET A 843 26.57 -4.60 25.58
N GLY A 844 25.60 -5.06 26.35
CA GLY A 844 25.28 -4.59 27.68
C GLY A 844 23.97 -5.18 28.16
N TYR A 845 23.39 -4.63 29.20
CA TYR A 845 22.10 -5.08 29.76
C TYR A 845 21.36 -3.95 30.47
N ILE A 846 20.05 -4.12 30.60
CA ILE A 846 19.18 -3.26 31.41
C ILE A 846 18.95 -4.01 32.73
N SER A 847 19.35 -3.43 33.85
CA SER A 847 19.09 -3.99 35.18
C SER A 847 17.64 -3.70 35.61
N ASN A 848 17.14 -4.44 36.62
CA ASN A 848 15.75 -4.32 37.08
C ASN A 848 15.38 -2.91 37.56
N ASP A 849 16.36 -2.11 37.99
CA ASP A 849 16.19 -0.69 38.35
C ASP A 849 16.15 0.26 37.14
N GLY A 850 16.17 -0.30 35.92
CA GLY A 850 16.07 0.43 34.67
C GLY A 850 17.38 1.06 34.19
N LYS A 851 18.51 0.82 34.88
CA LYS A 851 19.81 1.34 34.44
C LYS A 851 20.34 0.52 33.28
N ILE A 852 20.88 1.23 32.27
CA ILE A 852 21.59 0.63 31.16
C ILE A 852 23.06 0.49 31.51
N ASN A 853 23.55 -0.74 31.50
CA ASN A 853 24.92 -1.09 31.79
C ASN A 853 25.60 -1.58 30.51
N TRP A 854 26.47 -0.76 29.95
CA TRP A 854 27.22 -1.14 28.76
C TRP A 854 28.48 -1.89 29.13
N PHE A 855 28.77 -2.97 28.42
CA PHE A 855 30.05 -3.67 28.51
C PHE A 855 31.17 -2.86 27.85
N GLU A 856 32.39 -2.96 28.38
CA GLU A 856 33.54 -2.37 27.73
C GLU A 856 33.72 -2.97 26.32
N LYS A 857 34.26 -2.20 25.39
CA LYS A 857 34.51 -2.68 24.05
C LYS A 857 35.48 -3.89 24.10
N ASN A 858 35.01 -5.01 23.57
CA ASN A 858 35.72 -6.31 23.57
C ASN A 858 35.89 -6.92 24.98
N GLN A 859 35.06 -6.59 25.95
CA GLN A 859 35.05 -7.23 27.27
C GLN A 859 34.92 -8.76 27.16
N PHE A 860 34.12 -9.23 26.19
CA PHE A 860 34.00 -10.63 25.85
C PHE A 860 34.42 -10.81 24.39
N SER A 861 35.50 -11.54 24.14
CA SER A 861 35.96 -11.84 22.78
C SER A 861 35.35 -13.14 22.22
N SER A 862 34.78 -13.97 23.10
CA SER A 862 34.14 -15.23 22.74
C SER A 862 32.95 -15.53 23.64
N VAL A 863 32.04 -16.40 23.13
CA VAL A 863 30.90 -16.91 23.90
C VAL A 863 31.39 -17.67 25.15
N ASP A 864 32.50 -18.38 25.08
CA ASP A 864 33.02 -19.13 26.21
C ASP A 864 33.48 -18.22 27.35
N GLU A 865 34.05 -17.05 27.04
CA GLU A 865 34.40 -16.03 28.05
C GLU A 865 33.16 -15.47 28.74
N LEU A 866 32.10 -15.15 27.97
CA LEU A 866 30.83 -14.69 28.52
C LEU A 866 30.18 -15.75 29.41
N ARG A 867 30.19 -17.03 29.01
CA ARG A 867 29.62 -18.13 29.78
C ARG A 867 30.42 -18.44 31.07
N ALA A 868 31.68 -18.10 31.11
CA ALA A 868 32.54 -18.24 32.30
C ALA A 868 32.42 -17.04 33.27
N SER A 869 31.70 -15.98 32.90
CA SER A 869 31.51 -14.77 33.71
C SER A 869 30.24 -14.80 34.55
N GLU A 870 30.04 -13.80 35.39
CA GLU A 870 28.76 -13.54 36.10
C GLU A 870 27.59 -13.22 35.19
N TYR A 871 27.81 -12.94 33.89
CA TYR A 871 26.81 -12.62 32.89
C TYR A 871 26.45 -13.84 32.01
N ALA A 872 26.73 -15.05 32.47
CA ALA A 872 26.52 -16.29 31.70
C ALA A 872 25.09 -16.46 31.18
N ASP A 873 24.08 -16.00 31.96
CA ASP A 873 22.67 -16.09 31.59
C ASP A 873 22.26 -15.12 30.46
N MET A 874 23.07 -14.15 30.11
CA MET A 874 22.89 -13.23 29.04
C MET A 874 23.29 -13.76 27.67
N TRP A 875 23.94 -14.94 27.63
CA TRP A 875 24.25 -15.62 26.38
C TRP A 875 23.01 -16.17 25.74
N GLN A 876 22.90 -16.02 24.43
CA GLN A 876 21.92 -16.76 23.65
C GLN A 876 22.59 -17.56 22.51
N ASN A 877 21.94 -18.66 22.17
CA ASN A 877 22.34 -19.50 21.05
C ASN A 877 21.19 -19.48 19.99
N PRO A 878 21.09 -18.41 19.21
CA PRO A 878 20.04 -18.30 18.21
C PRO A 878 20.26 -19.34 17.11
N SER A 879 19.16 -19.85 16.58
CA SER A 879 19.23 -20.74 15.42
C SER A 879 19.56 -19.96 14.16
N HIS A 880 20.74 -20.17 13.59
CA HIS A 880 21.17 -19.59 12.32
C HIS A 880 20.77 -20.42 11.10
N GLY A 881 19.74 -21.24 11.20
CA GLY A 881 19.24 -22.03 10.09
C GLY A 881 18.92 -21.19 8.84
N SER A 882 18.42 -19.97 9.05
CA SER A 882 18.13 -19.01 7.96
C SER A 882 19.37 -18.43 7.28
N ALA A 883 20.60 -18.65 7.79
CA ALA A 883 21.83 -18.28 7.07
C ALA A 883 22.01 -19.10 5.79
N ILE A 884 21.44 -20.30 5.76
CA ILE A 884 21.52 -21.17 4.59
C ILE A 884 20.56 -20.65 3.52
N LYS A 885 21.11 -20.25 2.37
CA LYS A 885 20.30 -19.80 1.21
C LYS A 885 19.45 -20.96 0.71
N GLN A 886 18.12 -20.82 0.81
CA GLN A 886 17.21 -21.84 0.33
C GLN A 886 15.97 -21.23 -0.33
N GLY A 887 15.29 -22.04 -1.12
CA GLY A 887 14.06 -21.73 -1.80
C GLY A 887 13.62 -22.90 -2.64
N LEU A 888 12.57 -22.71 -3.41
CA LEU A 888 12.07 -23.74 -4.31
C LEU A 888 12.99 -23.95 -5.51
N ASP A 889 13.09 -25.19 -5.99
CA ASP A 889 13.66 -25.50 -7.31
C ASP A 889 12.86 -24.79 -8.41
N PRO A 890 13.48 -24.52 -9.58
CA PRO A 890 12.78 -23.92 -10.70
C PRO A 890 11.49 -24.66 -11.05
N TYR A 891 10.39 -23.90 -11.21
CA TYR A 891 9.09 -24.48 -11.55
C TYR A 891 8.34 -23.64 -12.58
N PHE A 892 7.33 -24.27 -13.21
CA PHE A 892 6.57 -23.68 -14.29
C PHE A 892 5.08 -23.69 -13.96
N GLN A 893 4.39 -22.63 -14.35
CA GLN A 893 2.93 -22.52 -14.31
C GLN A 893 2.41 -22.25 -15.71
N PHE A 894 1.38 -22.98 -16.11
CA PHE A 894 0.74 -22.81 -17.40
C PHE A 894 -0.70 -22.38 -17.20
N ASN A 895 -1.04 -21.21 -17.74
CA ASN A 895 -2.35 -20.59 -17.58
C ASN A 895 -2.98 -20.37 -18.97
N LEU A 896 -4.26 -20.61 -19.07
CA LEU A 896 -5.05 -20.47 -20.29
C LEU A 896 -6.17 -19.47 -20.07
N ASN A 897 -6.33 -18.52 -20.99
CA ASN A 897 -7.49 -17.62 -21.07
C ASN A 897 -8.10 -17.75 -22.46
N VAL A 898 -9.39 -18.00 -22.53
CA VAL A 898 -10.15 -18.10 -23.77
C VAL A 898 -11.32 -17.13 -23.72
N THR A 899 -11.46 -16.28 -24.72
CA THR A 899 -12.58 -15.37 -24.85
C THR A 899 -13.23 -15.55 -26.20
N LYS A 900 -14.53 -15.79 -26.21
CA LYS A 900 -15.39 -15.90 -27.39
C LYS A 900 -16.41 -14.77 -27.39
N GLU A 901 -16.44 -14.01 -28.46
CA GLU A 901 -17.42 -12.96 -28.71
C GLU A 901 -18.45 -13.46 -29.74
N ILE A 902 -19.72 -13.34 -29.40
CA ILE A 902 -20.85 -13.79 -30.22
C ILE A 902 -21.71 -12.57 -30.55
N SER A 903 -21.78 -12.24 -31.84
CA SER A 903 -22.64 -11.15 -32.37
C SER A 903 -22.46 -9.79 -31.72
N ASP A 904 -21.29 -9.41 -31.30
CA ASP A 904 -20.95 -8.15 -30.60
C ASP A 904 -21.77 -7.88 -29.33
N MET A 905 -22.70 -8.76 -28.96
CA MET A 905 -23.61 -8.64 -27.82
C MET A 905 -23.20 -9.52 -26.65
N LEU A 906 -22.80 -10.76 -26.92
CA LEU A 906 -22.47 -11.75 -25.87
C LEU A 906 -20.99 -12.12 -25.94
N ARG A 907 -20.33 -12.00 -24.81
CA ARG A 907 -18.96 -12.47 -24.58
C ARG A 907 -18.96 -13.58 -23.54
N VAL A 908 -18.31 -14.68 -23.84
CA VAL A 908 -18.08 -15.78 -22.91
C VAL A 908 -16.57 -15.95 -22.76
N SER A 909 -16.09 -15.89 -21.55
CA SER A 909 -14.66 -16.00 -21.21
C SER A 909 -14.44 -17.14 -20.22
N PHE A 910 -13.41 -17.93 -20.45
CA PHE A 910 -12.96 -19.02 -19.58
C PHE A 910 -11.49 -18.82 -19.24
N PHE A 911 -11.11 -19.13 -18.02
CA PHE A 911 -9.70 -19.21 -17.64
C PHE A 911 -9.40 -20.48 -16.85
N ALA A 912 -8.15 -20.93 -16.95
CA ALA A 912 -7.60 -22.02 -16.13
C ALA A 912 -6.16 -21.70 -15.73
N ASN A 913 -5.90 -21.66 -14.44
CA ASN A 913 -4.57 -21.42 -13.87
C ASN A 913 -3.92 -22.73 -13.41
N ASN A 914 -2.60 -22.83 -13.60
CA ASN A 914 -1.81 -24.00 -13.26
C ASN A 914 -2.39 -25.32 -13.78
N MET A 915 -2.79 -25.34 -15.05
CA MET A 915 -3.56 -26.43 -15.64
C MET A 915 -2.81 -27.76 -15.71
N PHE A 916 -1.50 -27.78 -15.62
CA PHE A 916 -0.69 -29.00 -15.56
C PHE A 916 -0.32 -29.41 -14.12
N ARG A 917 -0.87 -28.73 -13.10
CA ARG A 917 -0.68 -29.02 -11.67
C ARG A 917 0.80 -29.14 -11.29
N SER A 918 1.62 -28.19 -11.73
CA SER A 918 3.02 -28.15 -11.35
C SER A 918 3.16 -27.66 -9.90
N TYR A 919 3.56 -28.58 -9.01
CA TYR A 919 3.77 -28.31 -7.59
C TYR A 919 5.22 -28.68 -7.23
N PRO A 920 6.14 -27.70 -7.16
CA PRO A 920 7.52 -27.98 -6.81
C PRO A 920 7.61 -28.50 -5.36
N LYS A 921 8.46 -29.51 -5.17
CA LYS A 921 8.76 -30.09 -3.87
C LYS A 921 10.27 -30.21 -3.75
N THR A 922 10.87 -29.30 -2.99
CA THR A 922 12.31 -29.22 -2.81
C THR A 922 12.69 -29.66 -1.41
N ALA A 923 13.73 -30.47 -1.27
CA ALA A 923 14.24 -30.87 0.04
C ALA A 923 14.76 -29.61 0.79
N SER A 924 14.37 -29.46 2.04
CA SER A 924 14.87 -28.35 2.86
C SER A 924 16.37 -28.49 3.11
N LYS A 925 17.12 -27.44 2.89
CA LYS A 925 18.54 -27.36 3.25
C LYS A 925 18.73 -26.93 4.71
N ARG A 926 17.66 -26.36 5.35
CA ARG A 926 17.68 -25.85 6.72
C ARG A 926 17.22 -26.90 7.73
N GLU A 927 16.37 -27.83 7.30
CA GLU A 927 15.75 -28.82 8.17
C GLU A 927 15.79 -30.20 7.54
N LEU A 928 16.56 -31.11 8.15
CA LEU A 928 16.72 -32.48 7.66
C LEU A 928 15.37 -33.23 7.60
N GLY A 929 15.10 -33.88 6.49
CA GLY A 929 13.87 -34.68 6.28
C GLY A 929 12.62 -33.86 5.96
N LYS A 930 12.67 -32.55 6.00
CA LYS A 930 11.55 -31.66 5.58
C LYS A 930 11.64 -31.27 4.11
N TYR A 931 10.50 -30.90 3.56
CA TYR A 931 10.38 -30.42 2.19
C TYR A 931 9.73 -29.06 2.16
N LEU A 932 10.23 -28.19 1.30
CA LEU A 932 9.55 -26.97 0.89
C LEU A 932 8.52 -27.35 -0.17
N SER A 933 7.32 -26.82 -0.08
CA SER A 933 6.28 -27.03 -1.08
C SER A 933 5.72 -25.70 -1.56
N GLY A 934 5.76 -25.48 -2.87
CA GLY A 934 5.20 -24.29 -3.49
C GLY A 934 3.73 -24.48 -3.86
N TYR A 935 2.85 -24.59 -2.87
CA TYR A 935 1.39 -24.64 -3.13
C TYR A 935 0.78 -23.29 -3.43
N THR A 936 1.53 -22.37 -4.00
CA THR A 936 1.07 -21.00 -4.25
C THR A 936 -0.11 -20.94 -5.21
N ASN A 937 -0.21 -21.89 -6.18
CA ASN A 937 -1.34 -21.94 -7.10
C ASN A 937 -1.80 -23.37 -7.33
N ARG A 938 -2.93 -23.75 -6.75
CA ARG A 938 -3.64 -24.96 -7.12
C ARG A 938 -4.27 -24.79 -8.50
N PHE A 939 -4.59 -25.89 -9.18
CA PHE A 939 -5.42 -25.85 -10.38
C PHE A 939 -6.73 -25.11 -10.08
N TYR A 940 -7.04 -24.08 -10.89
CA TYR A 940 -8.13 -23.16 -10.65
C TYR A 940 -8.70 -22.67 -11.97
N PHE A 941 -10.01 -22.62 -12.11
CA PHE A 941 -10.66 -22.21 -13.35
C PHE A 941 -11.90 -21.38 -13.06
N GLY A 942 -12.35 -20.60 -14.04
CA GLY A 942 -13.58 -19.83 -13.93
C GLY A 942 -14.19 -19.48 -15.27
N LEU A 943 -15.44 -19.06 -15.21
CA LEU A 943 -16.24 -18.66 -16.35
C LEU A 943 -16.82 -17.27 -16.10
N GLU A 944 -16.82 -16.43 -17.14
CA GLU A 944 -17.48 -15.13 -17.17
C GLU A 944 -18.36 -15.03 -18.40
N MET A 945 -19.55 -14.48 -18.22
CA MET A 945 -20.46 -14.07 -19.29
C MET A 945 -20.72 -12.59 -19.21
N SER A 946 -20.62 -11.89 -20.34
CA SER A 946 -20.89 -10.44 -20.44
C SER A 946 -21.85 -10.17 -21.60
N LEU A 947 -22.97 -9.53 -21.29
CA LEU A 947 -23.97 -9.09 -22.27
C LEU A 947 -23.85 -7.57 -22.44
N THR A 948 -23.79 -7.11 -23.70
CA THR A 948 -23.74 -5.68 -24.06
C THR A 948 -24.96 -5.36 -24.93
N LEU A 949 -25.80 -4.40 -24.46
CA LEU A 949 -27.09 -4.02 -25.11
C LEU A 949 -27.13 -2.52 -25.44
#